data_2db1ce02626375ecead4e7ab6262b682
#
_entry.id   2db1ce02626375ecead4e7ab6262b682
#
_cell.length_a   1.000
_cell.length_b   1.000
_cell.length_c   1.000
_cell.angle_alpha   90.00
_cell.angle_beta   90.00
_cell.angle_gamma   90.00
#
_symmetry.space_group_name_H-M   'P 1'
#
loop_
_entity.id
_entity.type
_entity.pdbx_description
1 polymer ?
#
loop_
_entity_poly.entity_id
_entity_poly.type
_entity_poly.pdbx_seq_one_letter_code
_entity_poly.pdbx_strand_id
1 'polypeptide(L)'
;MPVAVLALCSLFALQSPPPAEVPSGSPTARTFERDSNGAAKDGQAVVLAPAPRRQIVAIIPDRTTGRDWGLRYLAEAVDDFNRVKPDAVFCVGDLVQGYSRDHEHVGREHADFLEIVGRLEAPFFPTAGNHDLVSGKRDAKDRSFADDYRERFGPLYYSVELELASFVVLNSEDGDGEIGAGFSDAQLAWLGRTLEKLAMRGKPIILLFHRPLWDHKPTRWNERVQPILTRHGVDYVIAGHYHSLQALPPRDGIPFLILGTCGGSVDQHPLAGQLQHTTFLVIDESGSIEPYHQIAGTTLPVDWITKEDQDRAYRLKGDKDAVAIRGALPDPFGVPTEGSIEVVLSNPLDRPIEWSFSAARAPAPWLVDDRDPRGQAIQRSWTSRTAIDTFNPNTTDLDSPFRFEFPTEPVTVAPGERTTVRVPVRADAQVAPPEPAPFEVTARYEDSKLRTVPIVFRERVPLSRRIDLGTSLAAAAEYPIAVWQWSEYDTGEKNASARFAQGASGSLVEIALVVPDVRISADAKPRDTKSSLDDPLGDAVRLVLGEGAEAREYIVTLEGSGAAGPVTPRIRSLGPDGKTLVSTEAVSAVFTTLSNAWSLQLSVRADALPTGARLSDLPINLGVADNDETFHTQWRWLAPRDIPARLRVGG
;
A
#
# COMPACT_ATOMS: atom_id res chain seq x y z
N MET A 1 14.19 29.48 21.30
CA MET A 1 15.33 30.04 20.57
C MET A 1 15.20 29.77 19.08
N PRO A 2 14.39 30.54 18.32
CA PRO A 2 14.20 30.25 16.88
C PRO A 2 15.01 31.13 15.93
N VAL A 3 15.85 32.05 16.45
CA VAL A 3 16.51 33.07 15.60
C VAL A 3 17.78 32.55 14.91
N ALA A 4 18.43 31.52 15.46
CA ALA A 4 19.71 31.02 14.91
C ALA A 4 19.55 30.16 13.62
N VAL A 5 18.40 29.53 13.38
CA VAL A 5 18.17 28.62 12.22
C VAL A 5 17.87 29.41 10.95
N LEU A 6 17.13 30.51 11.05
CA LEU A 6 16.87 31.40 9.89
C LEU A 6 18.11 32.10 9.36
N ALA A 7 19.10 32.38 10.24
CA ALA A 7 20.36 32.99 9.84
C ALA A 7 21.27 32.03 9.04
N LEU A 8 21.15 30.71 9.24
CA LEU A 8 21.97 29.75 8.50
C LEU A 8 21.53 29.60 7.02
N CYS A 9 20.23 29.59 6.74
CA CYS A 9 19.74 29.51 5.35
C CYS A 9 20.08 30.79 4.55
N SER A 10 20.18 31.96 5.20
CA SER A 10 20.50 33.22 4.52
C SER A 10 22.00 33.43 4.25
N LEU A 11 22.87 32.75 4.99
CA LEU A 11 24.32 32.86 4.82
C LEU A 11 24.88 32.01 3.68
N PHE A 12 24.15 30.97 3.27
CA PHE A 12 24.57 30.11 2.13
C PHE A 12 24.35 30.77 0.74
N ALA A 13 23.56 31.82 0.66
CA ALA A 13 23.29 32.53 -0.61
C ALA A 13 24.38 33.54 -1.02
N LEU A 14 25.41 33.76 -0.21
CA LEU A 14 26.34 34.91 -0.41
C LEU A 14 27.81 34.55 -0.68
N GLN A 15 28.19 33.28 -0.76
CA GLN A 15 29.57 32.93 -1.11
C GLN A 15 29.60 31.79 -2.12
N SER A 16 29.46 32.11 -3.39
CA SER A 16 29.80 31.18 -4.46
C SER A 16 31.31 31.16 -4.65
N PRO A 17 32.02 30.05 -4.42
CA PRO A 17 33.36 29.88 -4.94
C PRO A 17 33.30 29.85 -6.50
N PRO A 18 34.40 30.14 -7.20
CA PRO A 18 34.45 30.04 -8.66
C PRO A 18 34.12 28.61 -9.08
N PRO A 19 33.46 28.41 -10.24
CA PRO A 19 33.07 27.10 -10.68
C PRO A 19 34.31 26.20 -10.81
N ALA A 20 34.42 25.22 -9.92
CA ALA A 20 35.29 24.09 -10.17
C ALA A 20 34.74 23.37 -11.43
N GLU A 21 35.61 23.06 -12.37
CA GLU A 21 35.23 22.23 -13.53
C GLU A 21 34.56 20.96 -13.03
N VAL A 22 33.25 20.87 -13.27
CA VAL A 22 32.45 19.69 -12.94
C VAL A 22 32.96 18.55 -13.82
N PRO A 23 33.42 17.42 -13.26
CA PRO A 23 33.73 16.25 -14.09
C PRO A 23 32.48 15.91 -14.90
N SER A 24 32.60 15.85 -16.22
CA SER A 24 31.54 15.49 -17.14
C SER A 24 31.24 13.97 -17.08
N GLY A 25 30.71 13.51 -15.96
CA GLY A 25 30.26 12.14 -15.76
C GLY A 25 28.85 12.14 -15.18
N SER A 26 27.92 11.47 -15.83
CA SER A 26 26.61 11.22 -15.26
C SER A 26 26.76 10.70 -13.82
N PRO A 27 25.99 11.21 -12.83
CA PRO A 27 26.03 10.73 -11.44
C PRO A 27 25.76 9.23 -11.31
N THR A 28 25.19 8.63 -12.35
CA THR A 28 24.92 7.19 -12.45
C THR A 28 26.11 6.37 -12.95
N ALA A 29 27.17 6.99 -13.50
CA ALA A 29 28.35 6.28 -14.01
C ALA A 29 29.33 5.93 -12.89
N ARG A 30 28.89 5.12 -11.93
CA ARG A 30 29.79 4.57 -10.91
C ARG A 30 30.46 3.33 -11.44
N THR A 31 31.77 3.25 -11.29
CA THR A 31 32.52 2.03 -11.58
C THR A 31 32.57 1.18 -10.33
N PHE A 32 31.73 0.16 -10.28
CA PHE A 32 31.87 -0.92 -9.31
C PHE A 32 32.74 -2.02 -9.91
N GLU A 33 33.48 -2.74 -9.04
CA GLU A 33 34.08 -4.01 -9.46
C GLU A 33 32.99 -4.98 -9.90
N ARG A 34 33.24 -5.67 -11.00
CA ARG A 34 32.29 -6.64 -11.56
C ARG A 34 32.84 -8.05 -11.43
N ASP A 35 31.95 -9.01 -11.27
CA ASP A 35 32.31 -10.43 -11.32
C ASP A 35 32.56 -10.91 -12.77
N SER A 36 32.85 -12.20 -12.93
CA SER A 36 33.09 -12.82 -14.24
C SER A 36 31.90 -12.75 -15.21
N ASN A 37 30.69 -12.49 -14.70
CA ASN A 37 29.46 -12.38 -15.49
C ASN A 37 29.07 -10.91 -15.75
N GLY A 38 29.89 -9.95 -15.33
CA GLY A 38 29.66 -8.53 -15.51
C GLY A 38 28.72 -7.90 -14.47
N ALA A 39 28.20 -8.64 -13.47
CA ALA A 39 27.37 -8.11 -12.39
C ALA A 39 28.24 -7.39 -11.33
N ALA A 40 27.71 -6.31 -10.75
CA ALA A 40 28.40 -5.60 -9.66
C ALA A 40 28.52 -6.51 -8.43
N LYS A 41 29.73 -6.58 -7.85
CA LYS A 41 30.00 -7.35 -6.66
C LYS A 41 29.43 -6.65 -5.41
N ASP A 42 28.83 -7.42 -4.52
CA ASP A 42 28.39 -6.92 -3.21
C ASP A 42 29.59 -6.67 -2.28
N GLY A 43 29.41 -5.80 -1.28
CA GLY A 43 30.42 -5.56 -0.25
C GLY A 43 31.56 -4.62 -0.67
N GLN A 44 31.41 -3.87 -1.76
CA GLN A 44 32.42 -2.90 -2.18
C GLN A 44 32.43 -1.64 -1.32
N ALA A 45 33.59 -1.07 -1.10
CA ALA A 45 33.75 0.26 -0.51
C ALA A 45 33.86 1.30 -1.63
N VAL A 46 33.11 2.38 -1.52
CA VAL A 46 33.20 3.54 -2.40
C VAL A 46 33.79 4.71 -1.60
N VAL A 47 34.91 5.24 -2.06
CA VAL A 47 35.58 6.39 -1.43
C VAL A 47 35.36 7.62 -2.31
N LEU A 48 34.78 8.66 -1.74
CA LEU A 48 34.59 9.94 -2.41
C LEU A 48 35.77 10.89 -2.15
N ALA A 49 35.95 11.85 -3.05
CA ALA A 49 36.90 12.93 -2.86
C ALA A 49 36.58 13.76 -1.60
N PRO A 50 37.58 14.41 -1.01
CA PRO A 50 37.42 15.26 0.17
C PRO A 50 36.32 16.31 0.00
N ALA A 51 35.47 16.43 1.01
CA ALA A 51 34.36 17.38 1.08
C ALA A 51 34.67 18.49 2.09
N PRO A 52 33.90 19.58 2.11
CA PRO A 52 34.09 20.67 3.05
C PRO A 52 33.84 20.25 4.52
N ARG A 53 34.21 21.10 5.44
CA ARG A 53 34.12 20.88 6.92
C ARG A 53 32.72 20.55 7.46
N ARG A 54 31.66 20.81 6.72
CA ARG A 54 30.31 20.30 6.94
C ARG A 54 29.91 19.53 5.72
N GLN A 55 29.37 18.34 5.94
CA GLN A 55 28.82 17.54 4.89
C GLN A 55 27.30 17.51 5.01
N ILE A 56 26.63 17.69 3.89
CA ILE A 56 25.19 17.57 3.78
C ILE A 56 24.91 16.33 2.95
N VAL A 57 24.22 15.38 3.54
CA VAL A 57 23.80 14.15 2.85
C VAL A 57 22.29 14.15 2.76
N ALA A 58 21.75 13.98 1.55
CA ALA A 58 20.32 13.89 1.33
C ALA A 58 19.90 12.41 1.26
N ILE A 59 18.70 12.11 1.75
CA ILE A 59 18.12 10.77 1.73
C ILE A 59 16.72 10.83 1.13
N ILE A 60 16.50 10.05 0.08
CA ILE A 60 15.19 9.82 -0.55
C ILE A 60 14.51 8.68 0.20
N PRO A 61 13.32 8.89 0.81
CA PRO A 61 12.45 7.81 1.31
C PRO A 61 11.88 6.96 0.19
N ASP A 62 11.05 5.99 0.58
CA ASP A 62 10.37 5.06 -0.30
C ASP A 62 9.57 5.77 -1.40
N ARG A 63 9.62 5.23 -2.62
CA ARG A 63 8.83 5.74 -3.75
C ARG A 63 7.61 4.87 -4.06
N THR A 64 7.59 3.65 -3.57
CA THR A 64 6.64 2.60 -3.94
C THR A 64 5.22 2.80 -3.40
N THR A 65 4.28 2.02 -3.93
CA THR A 65 2.83 1.99 -3.65
C THR A 65 2.04 3.26 -4.03
N GLY A 66 2.70 4.32 -4.49
CA GLY A 66 2.04 5.39 -5.23
C GLY A 66 1.89 5.00 -6.70
N ARG A 67 0.98 5.61 -7.44
CA ARG A 67 0.92 5.50 -8.90
C ARG A 67 2.06 6.30 -9.53
N ASP A 68 2.24 6.23 -10.84
CA ASP A 68 3.30 6.96 -11.56
C ASP A 68 3.26 8.47 -11.33
N TRP A 69 2.09 9.04 -10.99
CA TRP A 69 2.00 10.44 -10.57
C TRP A 69 2.87 10.75 -9.34
N GLY A 70 3.22 9.76 -8.50
CA GLY A 70 4.14 9.92 -7.37
C GLY A 70 5.56 10.30 -7.79
N LEU A 71 5.97 9.99 -9.02
CA LEU A 71 7.26 10.38 -9.59
C LEU A 71 7.49 11.90 -9.58
N ARG A 72 6.43 12.70 -9.55
CA ARG A 72 6.55 14.16 -9.43
C ARG A 72 7.21 14.59 -8.12
N TYR A 73 6.91 13.90 -6.99
CA TYR A 73 7.53 14.23 -5.70
C TYR A 73 9.01 13.89 -5.70
N LEU A 74 9.38 12.77 -6.33
CA LEU A 74 10.78 12.43 -6.58
C LEU A 74 11.45 13.49 -7.45
N ALA A 75 10.78 13.96 -8.50
CA ALA A 75 11.29 15.01 -9.38
C ALA A 75 11.49 16.34 -8.63
N GLU A 76 10.52 16.74 -7.82
CA GLU A 76 10.61 17.92 -6.93
C GLU A 76 11.77 17.78 -5.93
N ALA A 77 11.95 16.59 -5.34
CA ALA A 77 13.07 16.32 -4.43
C ALA A 77 14.43 16.45 -5.13
N VAL A 78 14.56 15.95 -6.36
CA VAL A 78 15.79 16.11 -7.16
C VAL A 78 16.08 17.59 -7.45
N ASP A 79 15.05 18.35 -7.82
CA ASP A 79 15.20 19.78 -8.04
C ASP A 79 15.63 20.53 -6.76
N ASP A 80 15.08 20.16 -5.60
CA ASP A 80 15.47 20.72 -4.30
C ASP A 80 16.90 20.32 -3.94
N PHE A 81 17.31 19.08 -4.16
CA PHE A 81 18.68 18.62 -3.91
C PHE A 81 19.68 19.37 -4.79
N ASN A 82 19.39 19.60 -6.06
CA ASN A 82 20.26 20.37 -6.93
C ASN A 82 20.38 21.85 -6.51
N ARG A 83 19.38 22.40 -5.77
CA ARG A 83 19.47 23.73 -5.14
C ARG A 83 20.30 23.70 -3.86
N VAL A 84 20.10 22.68 -3.00
CA VAL A 84 20.84 22.52 -1.73
C VAL A 84 22.28 22.10 -1.97
N LYS A 85 22.55 21.32 -3.03
CA LYS A 85 23.86 20.77 -3.40
C LYS A 85 24.46 19.90 -2.31
N PRO A 86 23.80 18.79 -1.91
CA PRO A 86 24.36 17.86 -0.95
C PRO A 86 25.61 17.20 -1.51
N ASP A 87 26.51 16.76 -0.63
CA ASP A 87 27.72 16.03 -1.00
C ASP A 87 27.44 14.63 -1.53
N ALA A 88 26.31 14.06 -1.12
CA ALA A 88 25.83 12.75 -1.57
C ALA A 88 24.31 12.64 -1.38
N VAL A 89 23.69 11.80 -2.21
CA VAL A 89 22.27 11.42 -2.10
C VAL A 89 22.19 9.93 -1.92
N PHE A 90 21.49 9.47 -0.89
CA PHE A 90 21.14 8.09 -0.65
C PHE A 90 19.63 7.87 -0.83
N CYS A 91 19.19 6.63 -0.83
CA CYS A 91 17.79 6.28 -0.62
C CYS A 91 17.67 5.11 0.35
N VAL A 92 16.46 4.82 0.82
CA VAL A 92 16.21 3.69 1.73
C VAL A 92 15.50 2.51 1.06
N GLY A 93 15.47 2.47 -0.28
CA GLY A 93 14.91 1.36 -1.04
C GLY A 93 13.52 1.64 -1.62
N ASP A 94 12.95 0.62 -2.23
CA ASP A 94 11.65 0.67 -2.92
C ASP A 94 11.61 1.77 -3.99
N LEU A 95 12.49 1.63 -4.98
CA LEU A 95 12.68 2.59 -6.07
C LEU A 95 11.56 2.55 -7.10
N VAL A 96 10.89 1.40 -7.21
CA VAL A 96 9.87 1.09 -8.20
C VAL A 96 8.60 0.53 -7.57
N GLN A 97 7.52 0.42 -8.33
CA GLN A 97 6.31 -0.27 -7.87
C GLN A 97 6.58 -1.76 -7.67
N GLY A 98 7.23 -2.39 -8.64
CA GLY A 98 7.70 -3.76 -8.56
C GLY A 98 6.61 -4.80 -8.38
N TYR A 99 5.35 -4.54 -8.68
CA TYR A 99 4.24 -5.49 -8.53
C TYR A 99 4.18 -6.51 -9.66
N SER A 100 4.85 -6.25 -10.78
CA SER A 100 4.86 -7.12 -11.96
C SER A 100 5.89 -8.24 -11.85
N ARG A 101 5.59 -9.39 -12.49
CA ARG A 101 6.54 -10.48 -12.72
C ARG A 101 7.24 -10.36 -14.09
N ASP A 102 6.86 -9.39 -14.87
CA ASP A 102 7.43 -9.10 -16.15
C ASP A 102 8.67 -8.22 -15.99
N HIS A 103 9.85 -8.78 -16.30
CA HIS A 103 11.13 -8.07 -16.22
C HIS A 103 11.19 -6.83 -17.11
N GLU A 104 10.50 -6.85 -18.26
CA GLU A 104 10.45 -5.69 -19.14
C GLU A 104 9.63 -4.57 -18.52
N HIS A 105 8.48 -4.90 -17.88
CA HIS A 105 7.67 -3.94 -17.16
C HIS A 105 8.45 -3.30 -16.01
N VAL A 106 9.03 -4.10 -15.11
CA VAL A 106 9.85 -3.58 -14.00
C VAL A 106 11.07 -2.82 -14.52
N GLY A 107 11.63 -3.25 -15.67
CA GLY A 107 12.70 -2.52 -16.35
C GLY A 107 12.29 -1.12 -16.81
N ARG A 108 11.06 -0.92 -17.26
CA ARG A 108 10.52 0.42 -17.58
C ARG A 108 10.38 1.27 -16.32
N GLU A 109 9.84 0.72 -15.24
CA GLU A 109 9.75 1.45 -13.97
C GLU A 109 11.13 1.89 -13.46
N HIS A 110 12.15 1.04 -13.57
CA HIS A 110 13.54 1.40 -13.28
C HIS A 110 14.05 2.54 -14.19
N ALA A 111 13.71 2.50 -15.48
CA ALA A 111 14.11 3.54 -16.43
C ALA A 111 13.48 4.90 -16.07
N ASP A 112 12.18 4.94 -15.72
CA ASP A 112 11.48 6.15 -15.30
C ASP A 112 12.09 6.73 -14.01
N PHE A 113 12.43 5.89 -13.05
CA PHE A 113 13.13 6.31 -11.85
C PHE A 113 14.51 6.88 -12.17
N LEU A 114 15.30 6.18 -12.99
CA LEU A 114 16.65 6.59 -13.40
C LEU A 114 16.66 7.87 -14.22
N GLU A 115 15.64 8.13 -15.04
CA GLU A 115 15.51 9.38 -15.78
C GLU A 115 15.43 10.58 -14.82
N ILE A 116 14.70 10.42 -13.71
CA ILE A 116 14.53 11.49 -12.73
C ILE A 116 15.80 11.67 -11.89
N VAL A 117 16.32 10.58 -11.28
CA VAL A 117 17.50 10.67 -10.41
C VAL A 117 18.79 10.94 -11.19
N GLY A 118 18.80 10.65 -12.50
CA GLY A 118 19.87 11.01 -13.40
C GLY A 118 20.09 12.52 -13.55
N ARG A 119 19.13 13.35 -13.12
CA ARG A 119 19.27 14.83 -13.07
C ARG A 119 20.00 15.33 -11.83
N LEU A 120 20.31 14.47 -10.86
CA LEU A 120 21.08 14.83 -9.67
C LEU A 120 22.47 15.28 -10.04
N GLU A 121 22.89 16.44 -9.51
CA GLU A 121 24.27 16.94 -9.60
C GLU A 121 25.18 16.21 -8.60
N ALA A 122 24.65 15.75 -7.47
CA ALA A 122 25.37 15.00 -6.45
C ALA A 122 25.39 13.48 -6.76
N PRO A 123 26.41 12.74 -6.30
CA PRO A 123 26.47 11.30 -6.47
C PRO A 123 25.31 10.62 -5.72
N PHE A 124 24.63 9.69 -6.41
CA PHE A 124 23.49 8.94 -5.88
C PHE A 124 23.89 7.50 -5.49
N PHE A 125 23.49 7.05 -4.31
CA PHE A 125 23.81 5.76 -3.72
C PHE A 125 22.52 5.01 -3.38
N PRO A 126 22.05 4.08 -4.23
CA PRO A 126 20.79 3.37 -4.05
C PRO A 126 20.85 2.28 -2.98
N THR A 127 19.75 2.09 -2.28
CA THR A 127 19.45 0.91 -1.46
C THR A 127 18.37 0.08 -2.16
N ALA A 128 18.44 -1.22 -2.11
CA ALA A 128 17.37 -2.08 -2.60
C ALA A 128 16.31 -2.27 -1.52
N GLY A 129 15.05 -2.19 -1.91
CA GLY A 129 13.90 -2.57 -1.09
C GLY A 129 13.23 -3.85 -1.57
N ASN A 130 12.14 -4.24 -0.91
CA ASN A 130 11.45 -5.47 -1.29
C ASN A 130 10.75 -5.35 -2.65
N HIS A 131 10.27 -4.19 -3.01
CA HIS A 131 9.64 -3.97 -4.31
C HIS A 131 10.64 -4.01 -5.46
N ASP A 132 11.91 -3.74 -5.20
CA ASP A 132 12.99 -3.89 -6.18
C ASP A 132 13.35 -5.35 -6.43
N LEU A 133 13.22 -6.21 -5.42
CA LEU A 133 13.77 -7.58 -5.45
C LEU A 133 12.71 -8.69 -5.35
N VAL A 134 11.62 -8.49 -4.63
CA VAL A 134 10.71 -9.59 -4.19
C VAL A 134 9.23 -9.25 -4.34
N SER A 135 8.84 -8.12 -4.84
CA SER A 135 7.44 -7.73 -4.74
C SER A 135 6.46 -8.74 -5.38
N GLY A 136 5.28 -8.85 -4.80
CA GLY A 136 4.25 -9.74 -5.25
C GLY A 136 4.45 -11.21 -4.87
N LYS A 137 3.83 -12.10 -5.61
CA LYS A 137 3.89 -13.57 -5.43
C LYS A 137 5.10 -14.20 -6.13
N ARG A 138 6.23 -13.52 -6.13
CA ARG A 138 7.47 -14.05 -6.71
C ARG A 138 7.99 -15.22 -5.88
N ASP A 139 8.65 -16.17 -6.53
CA ASP A 139 9.38 -17.21 -5.82
C ASP A 139 10.57 -16.58 -5.07
N ALA A 140 10.64 -16.75 -3.75
CA ALA A 140 11.72 -16.24 -2.93
C ALA A 140 13.11 -16.79 -3.32
N LYS A 141 13.16 -17.86 -4.09
CA LYS A 141 14.39 -18.42 -4.68
C LYS A 141 14.76 -17.81 -6.03
N ASP A 142 13.85 -17.10 -6.65
CA ASP A 142 14.10 -16.40 -7.91
C ASP A 142 14.92 -15.14 -7.64
N ARG A 143 16.15 -15.16 -8.08
CA ARG A 143 17.11 -14.05 -7.95
C ARG A 143 17.20 -13.16 -9.18
N SER A 144 16.41 -13.42 -10.22
CA SER A 144 16.52 -12.70 -11.49
C SER A 144 16.31 -11.19 -11.34
N PHE A 145 15.36 -10.77 -10.50
CA PHE A 145 15.16 -9.33 -10.21
C PHE A 145 16.30 -8.72 -9.38
N ALA A 146 16.94 -9.50 -8.51
CA ALA A 146 18.13 -9.04 -7.81
C ALA A 146 19.33 -8.88 -8.77
N ASP A 147 19.41 -9.72 -9.78
CA ASP A 147 20.45 -9.61 -10.84
C ASP A 147 20.16 -8.41 -11.74
N ASP A 148 18.89 -8.17 -12.13
CA ASP A 148 18.46 -6.97 -12.83
C ASP A 148 18.79 -5.68 -12.05
N TYR A 149 18.55 -5.69 -10.74
CA TYR A 149 18.92 -4.57 -9.88
C TYR A 149 20.44 -4.34 -9.89
N ARG A 150 21.24 -5.41 -9.73
CA ARG A 150 22.70 -5.28 -9.74
C ARG A 150 23.23 -4.74 -11.06
N GLU A 151 22.62 -5.14 -12.16
CA GLU A 151 23.01 -4.65 -13.48
C GLU A 151 22.79 -3.13 -13.61
N ARG A 152 21.64 -2.63 -13.09
CA ARG A 152 21.23 -1.23 -13.24
C ARG A 152 21.80 -0.31 -12.18
N PHE A 153 21.80 -0.75 -10.92
CA PHE A 153 22.09 0.09 -9.76
C PHE A 153 23.40 -0.25 -9.06
N GLY A 154 23.94 -1.42 -9.26
CA GLY A 154 25.17 -1.87 -8.61
C GLY A 154 24.94 -2.87 -7.48
N PRO A 155 25.88 -2.99 -6.52
CA PRO A 155 25.80 -4.00 -5.47
C PRO A 155 24.64 -3.77 -4.52
N LEU A 156 24.09 -4.86 -3.95
CA LEU A 156 22.98 -4.81 -3.01
C LEU A 156 23.39 -4.33 -1.62
N TYR A 157 24.66 -4.51 -1.25
CA TYR A 157 25.22 -3.97 -0.02
C TYR A 157 26.66 -3.51 -0.22
N TYR A 158 27.02 -2.37 0.37
CA TYR A 158 28.32 -1.72 0.19
C TYR A 158 28.56 -0.63 1.23
N SER A 159 29.73 -0.04 1.23
CA SER A 159 30.03 1.14 2.05
C SER A 159 30.50 2.32 1.21
N VAL A 160 30.20 3.52 1.69
CA VAL A 160 30.62 4.79 1.11
C VAL A 160 31.36 5.58 2.18
N GLU A 161 32.60 5.95 1.89
CA GLU A 161 33.43 6.74 2.78
C GLU A 161 33.40 8.21 2.33
N LEU A 162 32.75 9.06 3.09
CA LEU A 162 32.80 10.50 2.91
C LEU A 162 33.91 11.10 3.81
N GLU A 163 34.18 12.39 3.67
CA GLU A 163 35.22 13.01 4.47
C GLU A 163 34.88 13.02 5.97
N LEU A 164 33.62 13.35 6.34
CA LEU A 164 33.22 13.48 7.74
C LEU A 164 32.43 12.28 8.28
N ALA A 165 31.97 11.35 7.43
CA ALA A 165 31.22 10.18 7.86
C ALA A 165 31.42 8.98 6.93
N SER A 166 31.03 7.82 7.39
CA SER A 166 30.94 6.60 6.58
C SER A 166 29.50 6.10 6.57
N PHE A 167 29.06 5.65 5.40
CA PHE A 167 27.74 5.07 5.21
C PHE A 167 27.87 3.61 4.85
N VAL A 168 27.03 2.78 5.45
CA VAL A 168 26.95 1.35 5.15
C VAL A 168 25.53 1.05 4.68
N VAL A 169 25.39 0.67 3.42
CA VAL A 169 24.15 0.25 2.81
C VAL A 169 24.04 -1.27 2.92
N LEU A 170 22.91 -1.76 3.45
CA LEU A 170 22.62 -3.18 3.61
C LEU A 170 21.42 -3.59 2.77
N ASN A 171 21.39 -4.85 2.39
CA ASN A 171 20.24 -5.49 1.76
C ASN A 171 19.37 -6.19 2.80
N SER A 172 18.22 -5.63 3.13
CA SER A 172 17.29 -6.21 4.10
C SER A 172 16.45 -7.37 3.55
N GLU A 173 16.60 -7.69 2.25
CA GLU A 173 15.95 -8.80 1.58
C GLU A 173 16.92 -9.98 1.33
N ASP A 174 17.93 -10.13 2.17
CA ASP A 174 18.96 -11.17 2.08
C ASP A 174 18.77 -12.23 3.18
N GLY A 175 17.60 -12.86 3.21
CA GLY A 175 17.32 -14.00 4.08
C GLY A 175 18.18 -15.23 3.73
N ASP A 176 18.29 -16.18 4.64
CA ASP A 176 19.19 -17.34 4.50
C ASP A 176 18.83 -18.22 3.28
N GLY A 177 19.48 -17.95 2.15
CA GLY A 177 19.32 -18.69 0.89
C GLY A 177 18.11 -18.31 0.03
N GLU A 178 17.24 -17.44 0.52
CA GLU A 178 16.04 -16.95 -0.18
C GLU A 178 16.02 -15.41 -0.16
N ILE A 179 15.40 -14.81 -1.17
CA ILE A 179 15.12 -13.37 -1.14
C ILE A 179 13.92 -13.16 -0.22
N GLY A 180 14.11 -12.38 0.83
CA GLY A 180 13.08 -12.08 1.82
C GLY A 180 13.68 -11.40 3.05
N ALA A 181 12.80 -10.92 3.93
CA ALA A 181 13.18 -10.14 5.10
C ALA A 181 14.25 -10.83 5.98
N GLY A 182 15.45 -10.26 6.02
CA GLY A 182 16.56 -10.79 6.80
C GLY A 182 17.92 -10.31 6.32
N PHE A 183 18.95 -10.71 7.07
CA PHE A 183 20.36 -10.59 6.68
C PHE A 183 21.01 -11.97 6.70
N SER A 184 21.68 -12.34 5.59
CA SER A 184 22.46 -13.57 5.53
C SER A 184 23.69 -13.53 6.44
N ASP A 185 24.18 -14.71 6.86
CA ASP A 185 25.42 -14.82 7.62
C ASP A 185 26.60 -14.22 6.88
N ALA A 186 26.62 -14.36 5.55
CA ALA A 186 27.66 -13.77 4.70
C ALA A 186 27.66 -12.24 4.76
N GLN A 187 26.48 -11.60 4.68
CA GLN A 187 26.36 -10.15 4.79
C GLN A 187 26.71 -9.66 6.20
N LEU A 188 26.28 -10.37 7.27
CA LEU A 188 26.64 -10.01 8.64
C LEU A 188 28.14 -10.16 8.91
N ALA A 189 28.79 -11.20 8.38
CA ALA A 189 30.22 -11.33 8.47
C ALA A 189 30.97 -10.22 7.72
N TRP A 190 30.47 -9.82 6.54
CA TRP A 190 30.99 -8.67 5.80
C TRP A 190 30.78 -7.37 6.60
N LEU A 191 29.57 -7.16 7.16
CA LEU A 191 29.25 -6.00 7.99
C LEU A 191 30.24 -5.86 9.15
N GLY A 192 30.49 -6.92 9.91
CA GLY A 192 31.45 -6.91 11.04
C GLY A 192 32.85 -6.46 10.59
N ARG A 193 33.40 -7.05 9.52
CA ARG A 193 34.72 -6.64 8.99
C ARG A 193 34.74 -5.20 8.46
N THR A 194 33.66 -4.77 7.83
CA THR A 194 33.54 -3.40 7.31
C THR A 194 33.47 -2.39 8.43
N LEU A 195 32.65 -2.62 9.44
CA LEU A 195 32.54 -1.74 10.60
C LEU A 195 33.84 -1.68 11.41
N GLU A 196 34.55 -2.80 11.58
CA GLU A 196 35.89 -2.82 12.20
C GLU A 196 36.86 -1.87 11.47
N LYS A 197 36.89 -1.92 10.12
CA LYS A 197 37.70 -1.04 9.30
C LYS A 197 37.26 0.43 9.40
N LEU A 198 35.96 0.69 9.36
CA LEU A 198 35.44 2.06 9.41
C LEU A 198 35.61 2.70 10.78
N ALA A 199 35.48 1.95 11.87
CA ALA A 199 35.71 2.42 13.23
C ALA A 199 37.14 2.99 13.42
N MET A 200 38.13 2.42 12.73
CA MET A 200 39.51 2.94 12.77
C MET A 200 39.66 4.37 12.19
N ARG A 201 38.68 4.84 11.41
CA ARG A 201 38.69 6.21 10.88
C ARG A 201 38.33 7.24 11.95
N GLY A 202 37.70 6.83 13.06
CA GLY A 202 37.21 7.72 14.12
C GLY A 202 36.16 8.73 13.63
N LYS A 203 35.35 8.33 12.62
CA LYS A 203 34.28 9.15 12.05
C LYS A 203 32.95 8.46 12.22
N PRO A 204 31.83 9.21 12.30
CA PRO A 204 30.50 8.62 12.41
C PRO A 204 30.22 7.57 11.35
N ILE A 205 29.49 6.53 11.76
CA ILE A 205 29.06 5.43 10.90
C ILE A 205 27.54 5.37 10.88
N ILE A 206 26.95 5.55 9.71
CA ILE A 206 25.51 5.55 9.49
C ILE A 206 25.13 4.30 8.67
N LEU A 207 24.16 3.50 9.16
CA LEU A 207 23.60 2.37 8.44
C LEU A 207 22.32 2.76 7.74
N LEU A 208 22.18 2.31 6.48
CA LEU A 208 20.97 2.47 5.67
C LEU A 208 20.53 1.09 5.16
N PHE A 209 19.27 0.78 5.31
CA PHE A 209 18.62 -0.39 4.70
C PHE A 209 17.12 -0.17 4.62
N HIS A 210 16.41 -1.05 3.91
CA HIS A 210 15.01 -0.81 3.63
C HIS A 210 14.09 -1.23 4.79
N ARG A 211 14.01 -2.54 5.12
CA ARG A 211 13.06 -3.03 6.15
C ARG A 211 13.58 -2.79 7.56
N PRO A 212 12.78 -2.23 8.48
CA PRO A 212 13.14 -2.09 9.90
C PRO A 212 13.16 -3.45 10.61
N LEU A 213 14.20 -4.24 10.34
CA LEU A 213 14.34 -5.64 10.77
C LEU A 213 14.52 -5.83 12.29
N TRP A 214 14.73 -4.77 13.05
CA TRP A 214 14.84 -4.84 14.52
C TRP A 214 13.54 -5.23 15.23
N ASP A 215 12.39 -5.08 14.58
CA ASP A 215 11.08 -5.52 15.08
C ASP A 215 10.62 -6.85 14.43
N HIS A 216 11.37 -7.37 13.47
CA HIS A 216 11.07 -8.62 12.77
C HIS A 216 11.70 -9.81 13.51
N LYS A 217 10.88 -10.60 14.25
CA LYS A 217 11.34 -11.71 15.10
C LYS A 217 12.30 -12.70 14.42
N PRO A 218 12.07 -13.16 13.17
CA PRO A 218 12.97 -14.09 12.49
C PRO A 218 14.39 -13.57 12.31
N THR A 219 14.60 -12.27 12.26
CA THR A 219 15.93 -11.65 12.11
C THR A 219 16.80 -11.88 13.34
N ARG A 220 16.20 -12.08 14.53
CA ARG A 220 16.93 -12.19 15.79
C ARG A 220 17.89 -11.01 15.99
N TRP A 221 17.39 -9.79 15.77
CA TRP A 221 18.18 -8.56 15.74
C TRP A 221 19.08 -8.39 16.95
N ASN A 222 18.49 -8.52 18.15
CA ASN A 222 19.21 -8.31 19.42
C ASN A 222 20.36 -9.32 19.65
N GLU A 223 20.32 -10.45 18.96
CA GLU A 223 21.34 -11.51 19.10
C GLU A 223 22.38 -11.45 17.98
N ARG A 224 21.96 -11.13 16.76
CA ARG A 224 22.80 -11.25 15.56
C ARG A 224 23.33 -9.90 15.05
N VAL A 225 22.55 -8.83 15.15
CA VAL A 225 22.87 -7.53 14.53
C VAL A 225 23.29 -6.49 15.57
N GLN A 226 22.46 -6.24 16.58
CA GLN A 226 22.69 -5.22 17.59
C GLN A 226 24.08 -5.31 18.24
N PRO A 227 24.60 -6.51 18.63
CA PRO A 227 25.95 -6.63 19.21
C PRO A 227 27.07 -6.22 18.23
N ILE A 228 26.88 -6.38 16.93
CA ILE A 228 27.85 -5.97 15.92
C ILE A 228 27.87 -4.45 15.87
N LEU A 229 26.70 -3.79 15.84
CA LEU A 229 26.58 -2.34 15.76
C LEU A 229 27.19 -1.67 17.00
N THR A 230 26.82 -2.14 18.19
CA THR A 230 27.30 -1.59 19.46
C THR A 230 28.81 -1.76 19.62
N ARG A 231 29.37 -2.94 19.25
CA ARG A 231 30.82 -3.21 19.33
C ARG A 231 31.65 -2.24 18.51
N HIS A 232 31.16 -1.84 17.35
CA HIS A 232 31.93 -1.04 16.40
C HIS A 232 31.51 0.43 16.39
N GLY A 233 30.64 0.85 17.33
CA GLY A 233 30.28 2.26 17.51
C GLY A 233 29.53 2.83 16.31
N VAL A 234 28.46 2.16 15.87
CA VAL A 234 27.55 2.74 14.88
C VAL A 234 26.79 3.89 15.51
N ASP A 235 26.71 5.03 14.82
CA ASP A 235 26.15 6.27 15.34
C ASP A 235 24.69 6.48 14.95
N TYR A 236 24.21 5.89 13.84
CA TYR A 236 22.84 6.05 13.37
C TYR A 236 22.37 4.88 12.53
N VAL A 237 21.08 4.52 12.64
CA VAL A 237 20.42 3.50 11.80
C VAL A 237 19.17 4.11 11.18
N ILE A 238 19.04 4.02 9.86
CA ILE A 238 17.93 4.60 9.09
C ILE A 238 17.33 3.53 8.18
N ALA A 239 16.01 3.42 8.20
CA ALA A 239 15.25 2.50 7.36
C ALA A 239 14.03 3.19 6.73
N GLY A 240 13.32 2.49 5.87
CA GLY A 240 12.08 2.89 5.21
C GLY A 240 10.94 1.89 5.43
N HIS A 241 10.30 1.44 4.34
CA HIS A 241 9.32 0.35 4.25
C HIS A 241 7.91 0.67 4.78
N TYR A 242 7.79 1.38 5.89
CA TYR A 242 6.48 1.63 6.49
C TYR A 242 5.77 2.86 5.93
N HIS A 243 6.40 3.59 5.02
CA HIS A 243 5.89 4.87 4.49
C HIS A 243 5.46 5.84 5.60
N SER A 244 6.03 5.69 6.78
CA SER A 244 5.63 6.41 7.97
C SER A 244 6.86 6.91 8.73
N LEU A 245 7.03 8.22 8.72
CA LEU A 245 8.13 8.89 9.41
C LEU A 245 7.99 8.71 10.91
N GLN A 246 9.05 8.22 11.56
CA GLN A 246 9.11 8.05 13.00
C GLN A 246 10.53 8.02 13.53
N ALA A 247 10.78 8.76 14.61
CA ALA A 247 11.99 8.66 15.41
C ALA A 247 11.75 7.66 16.55
N LEU A 248 12.61 6.64 16.64
CA LEU A 248 12.50 5.60 17.65
C LEU A 248 13.36 5.92 18.88
N PRO A 249 13.02 5.37 20.06
CA PRO A 249 13.93 5.37 21.19
C PRO A 249 15.27 4.74 20.83
N PRO A 250 16.40 5.33 21.28
CA PRO A 250 17.72 4.76 21.02
C PRO A 250 17.83 3.32 21.58
N ARG A 251 18.52 2.43 20.85
CA ARG A 251 18.87 1.08 21.29
C ARG A 251 20.37 1.01 21.58
N ASP A 252 20.76 0.74 22.81
CA ASP A 252 22.16 0.78 23.25
C ASP A 252 22.88 2.10 22.89
N GLY A 253 22.15 3.22 22.99
CA GLY A 253 22.67 4.53 22.66
C GLY A 253 22.65 4.91 21.17
N ILE A 254 22.32 3.98 20.26
CA ILE A 254 22.22 4.23 18.82
C ILE A 254 20.81 4.72 18.49
N PRO A 255 20.64 5.90 17.89
CA PRO A 255 19.34 6.39 17.39
C PRO A 255 18.89 5.60 16.15
N PHE A 256 17.57 5.37 16.06
CA PHE A 256 16.92 4.72 14.95
C PHE A 256 15.86 5.63 14.35
N LEU A 257 15.79 5.66 13.03
CA LEU A 257 14.86 6.47 12.28
C LEU A 257 14.23 5.63 11.17
N ILE A 258 12.91 5.70 11.04
CA ILE A 258 12.19 5.19 9.87
C ILE A 258 11.71 6.40 9.07
N LEU A 259 11.98 6.38 7.78
CA LEU A 259 11.54 7.43 6.87
C LEU A 259 10.15 7.12 6.31
N GLY A 260 9.43 8.16 5.95
CA GLY A 260 8.13 8.07 5.30
C GLY A 260 8.26 7.74 3.81
N THR A 261 7.80 8.64 2.95
CA THR A 261 7.81 8.39 1.50
C THR A 261 8.13 9.65 0.69
N CYS A 262 8.65 9.45 -0.52
CA CYS A 262 8.85 10.47 -1.54
C CYS A 262 8.30 9.99 -2.88
N GLY A 263 6.99 9.98 -3.01
CA GLY A 263 6.26 9.50 -4.18
C GLY A 263 5.44 8.23 -3.93
N GLY A 264 5.63 7.56 -2.81
CA GLY A 264 4.83 6.41 -2.40
C GLY A 264 3.47 6.78 -1.83
N SER A 265 2.69 5.75 -1.52
CA SER A 265 1.35 5.90 -0.94
C SER A 265 1.37 6.54 0.44
N VAL A 266 0.43 7.44 0.65
CA VAL A 266 0.08 8.04 1.95
C VAL A 266 -1.42 7.89 2.13
N ASP A 267 -1.86 7.08 3.06
CA ASP A 267 -3.27 6.80 3.35
C ASP A 267 -3.75 7.41 4.68
N GLN A 268 -2.82 8.04 5.42
CA GLN A 268 -3.07 8.68 6.70
C GLN A 268 -2.62 10.14 6.69
N HIS A 269 -3.02 10.85 7.76
CA HIS A 269 -2.63 12.24 7.98
C HIS A 269 -1.12 12.38 8.25
N PRO A 270 -0.47 13.48 7.83
CA PRO A 270 0.96 13.74 8.14
C PRO A 270 1.33 13.62 9.62
N LEU A 271 0.44 13.99 10.55
CA LEU A 271 0.66 13.80 11.98
C LEU A 271 0.56 12.34 12.44
N ALA A 272 0.10 11.44 11.57
CA ALA A 272 0.22 9.99 11.74
C ALA A 272 1.53 9.45 11.13
N GLY A 273 2.44 10.33 10.72
CA GLY A 273 3.75 9.98 10.17
C GLY A 273 3.79 9.82 8.65
N GLN A 274 2.65 9.93 7.96
CA GLN A 274 2.59 9.68 6.52
C GLN A 274 2.59 10.98 5.72
N LEU A 275 3.75 11.31 5.16
CA LEU A 275 3.96 12.55 4.43
C LEU A 275 5.00 12.37 3.31
N GLN A 276 4.85 13.17 2.26
CA GLN A 276 5.82 13.26 1.17
C GLN A 276 6.98 14.14 1.64
N HIS A 277 8.15 13.55 1.88
CA HIS A 277 9.31 14.27 2.41
C HIS A 277 10.63 13.71 1.91
N THR A 278 11.68 14.47 2.16
CA THR A 278 13.08 14.03 2.09
C THR A 278 13.76 14.28 3.42
N THR A 279 14.93 13.71 3.63
CA THR A 279 15.71 13.90 4.84
C THR A 279 17.11 14.34 4.50
N PHE A 280 17.62 15.32 5.23
CA PHE A 280 19.02 15.73 5.18
C PHE A 280 19.72 15.37 6.48
N LEU A 281 20.93 14.88 6.38
CA LEU A 281 21.85 14.74 7.50
C LEU A 281 22.92 15.82 7.35
N VAL A 282 23.01 16.70 8.33
CA VAL A 282 24.11 17.66 8.44
C VAL A 282 25.15 17.07 9.40
N ILE A 283 26.34 16.83 8.91
CA ILE A 283 27.44 16.19 9.64
C ILE A 283 28.58 17.19 9.76
N ASP A 284 29.04 17.45 10.97
CA ASP A 284 30.14 18.39 11.23
C ASP A 284 31.44 17.68 11.59
N GLU A 285 32.53 18.47 11.74
CA GLU A 285 33.87 17.98 12.08
C GLU A 285 33.92 17.33 13.48
N SER A 286 32.99 17.64 14.38
CA SER A 286 32.91 17.00 15.71
C SER A 286 32.33 15.61 15.66
N GLY A 287 31.74 15.20 14.50
CA GLY A 287 31.01 13.96 14.34
C GLY A 287 29.56 14.07 14.74
N SER A 288 29.03 15.27 14.99
CA SER A 288 27.60 15.48 15.22
C SER A 288 26.83 15.22 13.96
N ILE A 289 25.71 14.46 14.08
CA ILE A 289 24.76 14.17 13.01
C ILE A 289 23.43 14.81 13.38
N GLU A 290 22.98 15.76 12.57
CA GLU A 290 21.68 16.44 12.75
C GLU A 290 20.75 16.11 11.58
N PRO A 291 19.73 15.25 11.78
CA PRO A 291 18.74 14.98 10.74
C PRO A 291 17.70 16.09 10.65
N TYR A 292 17.31 16.44 9.42
CA TYR A 292 16.21 17.36 9.12
C TYR A 292 15.31 16.75 8.06
N HIS A 293 14.00 16.84 8.26
CA HIS A 293 13.03 16.45 7.25
C HIS A 293 12.53 17.67 6.50
N GLN A 294 12.47 17.57 5.18
CA GLN A 294 12.01 18.65 4.32
C GLN A 294 10.70 18.29 3.63
N ILE A 295 9.71 19.17 3.81
CA ILE A 295 8.48 19.20 3.00
C ILE A 295 8.47 20.57 2.32
N ALA A 296 8.07 20.65 1.07
CA ALA A 296 8.03 21.87 0.24
C ALA A 296 8.09 23.20 1.05
N GLY A 297 9.26 23.81 1.12
CA GLY A 297 9.50 25.08 1.83
C GLY A 297 9.54 25.01 3.36
N THR A 298 9.59 23.82 3.95
CA THR A 298 9.56 23.62 5.41
C THR A 298 10.60 22.59 5.84
N THR A 299 11.27 22.86 6.98
CA THR A 299 12.16 21.90 7.64
C THR A 299 11.51 21.44 8.95
N LEU A 300 11.46 20.12 9.17
CA LEU A 300 10.90 19.51 10.37
C LEU A 300 12.00 18.95 11.27
N PRO A 301 11.81 18.94 12.60
CA PRO A 301 12.75 18.29 13.52
C PRO A 301 12.71 16.75 13.33
N VAL A 302 13.80 16.09 13.72
CA VAL A 302 13.93 14.62 13.58
C VAL A 302 12.83 13.85 14.33
N ASP A 303 12.38 14.39 15.47
CA ASP A 303 11.33 13.82 16.31
C ASP A 303 9.95 14.37 15.99
N TRP A 304 9.71 14.87 14.76
CA TRP A 304 8.41 15.39 14.36
C TRP A 304 7.29 14.38 14.60
N ILE A 305 7.54 13.11 14.29
CA ILE A 305 6.71 11.96 14.63
C ILE A 305 7.53 10.99 15.47
N THR A 306 7.03 10.64 16.64
CA THR A 306 7.63 9.62 17.49
C THR A 306 7.05 8.23 17.17
N LYS A 307 7.76 7.17 17.58
CA LYS A 307 7.23 5.82 17.47
C LYS A 307 5.90 5.66 18.21
N GLU A 308 5.78 6.27 19.39
CA GLU A 308 4.57 6.19 20.20
C GLU A 308 3.35 6.81 19.49
N ASP A 309 3.51 7.95 18.83
CA ASP A 309 2.45 8.61 18.09
C ASP A 309 2.05 7.80 16.85
N GLN A 310 3.03 7.24 16.16
CA GLN A 310 2.80 6.38 15.03
C GLN A 310 2.08 5.07 15.45
N ASP A 311 2.51 4.42 16.54
CA ASP A 311 1.86 3.21 17.08
C ASP A 311 0.39 3.46 17.45
N ARG A 312 0.04 4.66 17.97
CA ARG A 312 -1.35 5.06 18.21
C ARG A 312 -2.17 5.13 16.93
N ALA A 313 -1.62 5.81 15.91
CA ALA A 313 -2.28 5.93 14.62
C ALA A 313 -2.54 4.55 14.00
N TYR A 314 -1.54 3.68 13.99
CA TYR A 314 -1.67 2.32 13.45
C TYR A 314 -2.59 1.44 14.29
N ARG A 315 -2.55 1.55 15.61
CA ARG A 315 -3.48 0.82 16.49
C ARG A 315 -4.92 1.18 16.19
N LEU A 316 -5.21 2.48 16.03
CA LEU A 316 -6.56 2.93 15.71
C LEU A 316 -6.98 2.51 14.30
N LYS A 317 -6.12 2.74 13.30
CA LYS A 317 -6.44 2.41 11.90
C LYS A 317 -6.50 0.90 11.65
N GLY A 318 -5.65 0.12 12.30
CA GLY A 318 -5.60 -1.34 12.16
C GLY A 318 -6.67 -2.09 12.99
N ASP A 319 -7.37 -1.40 13.88
CA ASP A 319 -8.46 -2.00 14.65
C ASP A 319 -9.72 -2.10 13.80
N LYS A 320 -10.03 -3.32 13.37
CA LYS A 320 -11.24 -3.63 12.58
C LYS A 320 -12.55 -3.31 13.31
N ASP A 321 -12.50 -3.19 14.63
CA ASP A 321 -13.63 -2.85 15.48
C ASP A 321 -13.68 -1.34 15.82
N ALA A 322 -12.72 -0.54 15.36
CA ALA A 322 -12.70 0.90 15.62
C ALA A 322 -13.95 1.58 15.07
N VAL A 323 -14.36 1.21 13.86
CA VAL A 323 -15.63 1.57 13.24
C VAL A 323 -16.28 0.29 12.70
N ALA A 324 -17.46 -0.03 13.19
CA ALA A 324 -18.23 -1.17 12.71
C ALA A 324 -19.66 -0.76 12.37
N ILE A 325 -20.16 -1.19 11.22
CA ILE A 325 -21.51 -0.91 10.77
C ILE A 325 -22.41 -2.09 11.09
N ARG A 326 -23.55 -1.82 11.72
CA ARG A 326 -24.58 -2.81 12.00
C ARG A 326 -25.89 -2.45 11.31
N GLY A 327 -26.61 -3.47 10.87
CA GLY A 327 -27.81 -3.32 10.07
C GLY A 327 -27.52 -3.12 8.59
N ALA A 328 -28.53 -3.30 7.76
CA ALA A 328 -28.49 -3.08 6.33
C ALA A 328 -29.76 -2.38 5.89
N LEU A 329 -29.66 -1.53 4.89
CA LEU A 329 -30.82 -0.91 4.25
C LEU A 329 -31.30 -1.78 3.09
N PRO A 330 -32.63 -1.82 2.83
CA PRO A 330 -33.11 -2.37 1.57
C PRO A 330 -32.50 -1.62 0.39
N ASP A 331 -32.12 -2.35 -0.65
CA ASP A 331 -31.64 -1.75 -1.88
C ASP A 331 -32.73 -0.87 -2.50
N PRO A 332 -32.47 0.42 -2.82
CA PRO A 332 -33.46 1.31 -3.42
C PRO A 332 -33.76 1.04 -4.90
N PHE A 333 -33.31 -0.08 -5.46
CA PHE A 333 -33.62 -0.45 -6.85
C PHE A 333 -35.14 -0.64 -7.04
N GLY A 334 -35.72 0.22 -7.87
CA GLY A 334 -37.15 0.23 -8.21
C GLY A 334 -38.08 0.80 -7.13
N VAL A 335 -37.65 0.99 -5.89
CA VAL A 335 -38.47 1.51 -4.78
C VAL A 335 -37.66 2.41 -3.85
N PRO A 336 -38.25 3.50 -3.31
CA PRO A 336 -37.55 4.31 -2.32
C PRO A 336 -37.29 3.49 -1.05
N THR A 337 -36.21 3.84 -0.37
CA THR A 337 -35.82 3.18 0.88
C THR A 337 -35.67 4.22 2.00
N GLU A 338 -36.11 3.86 3.20
CA GLU A 338 -35.93 4.61 4.43
C GLU A 338 -35.57 3.62 5.55
N GLY A 339 -34.57 4.00 6.36
CA GLY A 339 -34.12 3.16 7.47
C GLY A 339 -33.04 3.83 8.30
N SER A 340 -32.28 3.04 9.03
CA SER A 340 -31.13 3.52 9.78
C SER A 340 -30.06 2.44 9.87
N ILE A 341 -28.81 2.88 9.91
CA ILE A 341 -27.67 2.03 10.27
C ILE A 341 -27.21 2.39 11.68
N GLU A 342 -26.57 1.45 12.34
CA GLU A 342 -25.88 1.67 13.61
C GLU A 342 -24.37 1.66 13.33
N VAL A 343 -23.72 2.76 13.70
CA VAL A 343 -22.26 2.89 13.62
C VAL A 343 -21.72 2.70 15.04
N VAL A 344 -21.01 1.61 15.26
CA VAL A 344 -20.35 1.32 16.52
C VAL A 344 -18.95 1.91 16.45
N LEU A 345 -18.65 2.81 17.39
CA LEU A 345 -17.36 3.49 17.51
C LEU A 345 -16.63 2.93 18.73
N SER A 346 -15.42 2.47 18.56
CA SER A 346 -14.58 1.95 19.63
C SER A 346 -13.30 2.77 19.76
N ASN A 347 -12.86 2.98 20.99
CA ASN A 347 -11.62 3.68 21.27
C ASN A 347 -10.55 2.71 21.82
N PRO A 348 -9.62 2.22 20.98
CA PRO A 348 -8.54 1.36 21.43
C PRO A 348 -7.35 2.13 22.03
N LEU A 349 -7.39 3.48 22.05
CA LEU A 349 -6.31 4.33 22.51
C LEU A 349 -6.37 4.58 24.01
N ASP A 350 -5.30 5.15 24.55
CA ASP A 350 -5.11 5.57 25.94
C ASP A 350 -5.60 7.01 26.23
N ARG A 351 -6.30 7.62 25.28
CA ARG A 351 -6.83 9.00 25.33
C ARG A 351 -8.18 9.10 24.65
N PRO A 352 -8.98 10.15 24.95
CA PRO A 352 -10.26 10.34 24.30
C PRO A 352 -10.15 10.50 22.79
N ILE A 353 -11.13 9.99 22.06
CA ILE A 353 -11.30 10.21 20.63
C ILE A 353 -12.61 10.97 20.39
N GLU A 354 -12.53 12.03 19.60
CA GLU A 354 -13.69 12.73 19.05
C GLU A 354 -14.00 12.21 17.66
N TRP A 355 -15.21 11.72 17.47
CA TRP A 355 -15.68 11.16 16.21
C TRP A 355 -16.66 12.11 15.52
N SER A 356 -16.43 12.38 14.25
CA SER A 356 -17.33 13.16 13.41
C SER A 356 -17.65 12.39 12.12
N PHE A 357 -18.80 12.72 11.52
CA PHE A 357 -19.33 12.04 10.35
C PHE A 357 -19.47 13.02 9.20
N SER A 358 -19.23 12.54 7.97
CA SER A 358 -19.52 13.26 6.75
C SER A 358 -19.91 12.30 5.63
N ALA A 359 -20.73 12.75 4.70
CA ALA A 359 -20.86 12.07 3.43
C ALA A 359 -19.47 12.05 2.75
N ALA A 360 -19.09 10.92 2.16
CA ALA A 360 -17.86 10.89 1.40
C ALA A 360 -17.99 11.85 0.23
N ARG A 361 -17.10 12.83 0.22
CA ARG A 361 -16.97 13.81 -0.86
C ARG A 361 -15.55 13.70 -1.38
N ALA A 362 -15.22 14.56 -2.36
CA ALA A 362 -13.82 14.84 -2.65
C ALA A 362 -13.06 15.08 -1.35
N PRO A 363 -11.79 14.65 -1.22
CA PRO A 363 -11.09 14.65 0.05
C PRO A 363 -11.19 16.00 0.71
N ALA A 364 -11.82 16.03 1.88
CA ALA A 364 -11.81 17.22 2.70
C ALA A 364 -10.35 17.54 3.04
N PRO A 365 -9.91 18.78 2.89
CA PRO A 365 -8.59 19.17 3.33
C PRO A 365 -8.48 18.83 4.82
N TRP A 366 -7.43 18.14 5.20
CA TRP A 366 -7.15 17.83 6.58
C TRP A 366 -6.90 19.14 7.34
N LEU A 367 -7.60 19.31 8.44
CA LEU A 367 -7.43 20.49 9.28
C LEU A 367 -6.14 20.33 10.09
N VAL A 368 -5.06 20.78 9.54
CA VAL A 368 -3.85 21.12 10.29
C VAL A 368 -4.03 22.56 10.78
N ASP A 369 -3.47 22.91 11.92
CA ASP A 369 -3.54 24.31 12.41
C ASP A 369 -2.99 25.25 11.32
N ASP A 370 -3.88 25.97 10.67
CA ASP A 370 -3.58 26.87 9.56
C ASP A 370 -2.77 28.11 9.97
N ARG A 371 -2.67 28.35 11.27
CA ARG A 371 -1.83 29.41 11.86
C ARG A 371 -0.36 29.02 11.94
N ASP A 372 -0.05 27.72 11.89
CA ASP A 372 1.34 27.26 11.82
C ASP A 372 1.80 27.16 10.34
N PRO A 373 2.82 27.96 9.89
CA PRO A 373 3.32 27.88 8.53
C PRO A 373 3.78 26.47 8.11
N ARG A 374 4.26 25.65 9.06
CA ARG A 374 4.62 24.26 8.82
C ARG A 374 3.38 23.42 8.56
N GLY A 375 2.33 23.66 9.31
CA GLY A 375 1.03 23.02 9.11
C GLY A 375 0.48 23.28 7.72
N GLN A 376 0.57 24.50 7.21
CA GLN A 376 0.14 24.84 5.85
C GLN A 376 0.97 24.12 4.78
N ALA A 377 2.29 24.02 4.96
CA ALA A 377 3.15 23.30 4.03
C ALA A 377 2.83 21.79 4.00
N ILE A 378 2.64 21.19 5.18
CA ILE A 378 2.23 19.79 5.34
C ILE A 378 0.88 19.55 4.66
N GLN A 379 -0.10 20.42 4.93
CA GLN A 379 -1.42 20.32 4.35
C GLN A 379 -1.38 20.39 2.82
N ARG A 380 -0.58 21.32 2.24
CA ARG A 380 -0.42 21.41 0.79
C ARG A 380 0.19 20.14 0.21
N SER A 381 1.25 19.63 0.81
CA SER A 381 1.88 18.39 0.38
C SER A 381 0.90 17.22 0.39
N TRP A 382 0.11 17.10 1.43
CA TRP A 382 -0.87 16.04 1.57
C TRP A 382 -2.09 16.22 0.64
N THR A 383 -2.68 17.43 0.60
CA THR A 383 -3.87 17.74 -0.23
C THR A 383 -3.56 17.57 -1.71
N SER A 384 -2.39 17.99 -2.14
CA SER A 384 -1.94 17.83 -3.52
C SER A 384 -2.00 16.38 -3.99
N ARG A 385 -1.72 15.44 -3.10
CA ARG A 385 -1.79 14.02 -3.39
C ARG A 385 -3.21 13.47 -3.32
N THR A 386 -3.95 13.77 -2.26
CA THR A 386 -5.31 13.24 -2.08
C THR A 386 -6.26 13.63 -3.19
N ALA A 387 -6.09 14.81 -3.76
CA ALA A 387 -6.86 15.23 -4.93
C ALA A 387 -6.69 14.30 -6.15
N ILE A 388 -5.61 13.52 -6.20
CA ILE A 388 -5.30 12.64 -7.33
C ILE A 388 -5.61 11.17 -7.02
N ASP A 389 -5.35 10.72 -5.78
CA ASP A 389 -5.15 9.30 -5.46
C ASP A 389 -6.30 8.63 -4.70
N THR A 390 -7.09 9.37 -3.96
CA THR A 390 -8.08 8.78 -3.07
C THR A 390 -9.45 8.62 -3.70
N PHE A 391 -9.62 9.02 -4.94
CA PHE A 391 -10.90 8.94 -5.61
C PHE A 391 -10.78 8.16 -6.91
N ASN A 392 -11.39 6.99 -6.89
CA ASN A 392 -12.02 6.50 -8.08
C ASN A 392 -13.00 7.60 -8.54
N PRO A 393 -12.75 8.26 -9.69
CA PRO A 393 -13.69 9.23 -10.21
C PRO A 393 -15.09 8.64 -10.47
N ASN A 394 -15.20 7.29 -10.46
CA ASN A 394 -16.46 6.57 -10.54
C ASN A 394 -17.20 6.45 -9.18
N THR A 395 -16.59 6.87 -8.07
CA THR A 395 -17.20 6.88 -6.72
C THR A 395 -17.39 8.29 -6.15
N THR A 396 -17.19 9.34 -6.94
CA THR A 396 -17.49 10.70 -6.52
C THR A 396 -19.01 10.88 -6.52
N ASP A 397 -19.56 10.84 -5.33
CA ASP A 397 -20.98 10.89 -5.02
C ASP A 397 -21.64 12.23 -5.25
N LEU A 398 -21.39 12.87 -6.35
CA LEU A 398 -22.19 14.04 -6.73
C LEU A 398 -23.66 13.64 -6.95
N ASP A 399 -23.91 12.35 -7.22
CA ASP A 399 -25.25 11.82 -7.54
C ASP A 399 -25.67 10.62 -6.70
N SER A 400 -25.09 10.43 -5.46
CA SER A 400 -25.53 9.35 -4.57
C SER A 400 -27.02 9.52 -4.23
N PRO A 401 -27.84 8.50 -4.43
CA PRO A 401 -29.25 8.55 -4.06
C PRO A 401 -29.46 8.60 -2.54
N PHE A 402 -28.40 8.33 -1.76
CA PHE A 402 -28.49 8.25 -0.30
C PHE A 402 -28.36 9.61 0.36
N ARG A 403 -29.21 9.84 1.35
CA ARG A 403 -29.20 11.04 2.22
C ARG A 403 -29.02 10.59 3.66
N PHE A 404 -27.96 11.06 4.30
CA PHE A 404 -27.60 10.74 5.68
C PHE A 404 -28.03 11.86 6.62
N GLU A 405 -28.53 11.49 7.79
CA GLU A 405 -28.79 12.41 8.91
C GLU A 405 -27.71 12.17 9.98
N PHE A 406 -26.50 12.69 9.75
CA PHE A 406 -25.39 12.54 10.67
C PHE A 406 -25.55 13.45 11.91
N PRO A 407 -24.97 13.05 13.08
CA PRO A 407 -24.81 13.96 14.21
C PRO A 407 -24.05 15.22 13.79
N THR A 408 -24.53 16.38 14.23
CA THR A 408 -23.88 17.68 13.98
C THR A 408 -22.71 17.93 14.92
N GLU A 409 -22.78 17.39 16.14
CA GLU A 409 -21.71 17.50 17.13
C GLU A 409 -20.85 16.24 17.14
N PRO A 410 -19.53 16.38 17.38
CA PRO A 410 -18.67 15.23 17.55
C PRO A 410 -19.08 14.34 18.73
N VAL A 411 -18.88 13.04 18.57
CA VAL A 411 -19.15 12.03 19.60
C VAL A 411 -17.84 11.68 20.29
N THR A 412 -17.70 12.01 21.57
CA THR A 412 -16.50 11.68 22.34
C THR A 412 -16.61 10.27 22.93
N VAL A 413 -15.57 9.46 22.72
CA VAL A 413 -15.44 8.10 23.28
C VAL A 413 -14.19 8.02 24.14
N ALA A 414 -14.40 7.69 25.43
CA ALA A 414 -13.30 7.55 26.38
C ALA A 414 -12.39 6.34 26.08
N PRO A 415 -11.15 6.31 26.61
CA PRO A 415 -10.23 5.19 26.43
C PRO A 415 -10.84 3.82 26.78
N GLY A 416 -10.74 2.86 25.87
CA GLY A 416 -11.27 1.51 26.03
C GLY A 416 -12.80 1.38 25.93
N GLU A 417 -13.51 2.48 25.75
CA GLU A 417 -14.98 2.50 25.68
C GLU A 417 -15.47 2.31 24.23
N ARG A 418 -16.77 2.01 24.13
CA ARG A 418 -17.52 1.91 22.88
C ARG A 418 -18.83 2.68 22.98
N THR A 419 -19.26 3.24 21.87
CA THR A 419 -20.58 3.85 21.74
C THR A 419 -21.22 3.46 20.42
N THR A 420 -22.54 3.59 20.35
CA THR A 420 -23.29 3.32 19.11
C THR A 420 -24.03 4.58 18.69
N VAL A 421 -23.82 4.97 17.46
CA VAL A 421 -24.49 6.10 16.82
C VAL A 421 -25.49 5.57 15.81
N ARG A 422 -26.75 5.93 15.96
CA ARG A 422 -27.78 5.62 14.98
C ARG A 422 -27.81 6.71 13.93
N VAL A 423 -27.64 6.32 12.66
CA VAL A 423 -27.66 7.23 11.51
C VAL A 423 -28.86 6.90 10.64
N PRO A 424 -29.90 7.76 10.62
CA PRO A 424 -30.99 7.62 9.66
C PRO A 424 -30.49 7.83 8.24
N VAL A 425 -31.01 7.03 7.31
CA VAL A 425 -30.63 7.10 5.90
C VAL A 425 -31.86 6.94 5.03
N ARG A 426 -31.98 7.76 4.01
CA ARG A 426 -33.02 7.69 3.00
C ARG A 426 -32.40 7.59 1.62
N ALA A 427 -33.07 6.94 0.70
CA ALA A 427 -32.68 6.93 -0.71
C ALA A 427 -33.92 6.92 -1.60
N ASP A 428 -33.88 7.72 -2.65
CA ASP A 428 -34.89 7.71 -3.70
C ASP A 428 -34.80 6.43 -4.54
N ALA A 429 -35.92 6.03 -5.15
CA ALA A 429 -35.93 4.87 -6.04
C ALA A 429 -34.98 5.06 -7.23
N GLN A 430 -34.20 4.02 -7.52
CA GLN A 430 -33.24 4.00 -8.60
C GLN A 430 -33.71 3.12 -9.76
N VAL A 431 -33.40 3.54 -10.99
CA VAL A 431 -33.69 2.78 -12.21
C VAL A 431 -32.71 1.62 -12.38
N ALA A 432 -31.49 1.79 -11.90
CA ALA A 432 -30.45 0.76 -11.89
C ALA A 432 -30.05 0.45 -10.44
N PRO A 433 -29.52 -0.74 -10.12
CA PRO A 433 -29.03 -1.05 -8.80
C PRO A 433 -27.93 -0.07 -8.40
N PRO A 434 -28.11 0.71 -7.32
CA PRO A 434 -27.10 1.67 -6.90
C PRO A 434 -25.90 0.96 -6.26
N GLU A 435 -24.75 1.61 -6.35
CA GLU A 435 -23.62 1.24 -5.50
C GLU A 435 -23.89 1.66 -4.04
N PRO A 436 -23.40 0.91 -3.04
CA PRO A 436 -23.47 1.34 -1.65
C PRO A 436 -22.80 2.70 -1.47
N ALA A 437 -23.52 3.66 -0.91
CA ALA A 437 -22.99 5.00 -0.71
C ALA A 437 -21.85 4.99 0.32
N PRO A 438 -20.69 5.53 0.01
CA PRO A 438 -19.63 5.73 0.97
C PRO A 438 -19.97 6.91 1.90
N PHE A 439 -19.50 6.82 3.14
CA PHE A 439 -19.45 7.91 4.08
C PHE A 439 -18.16 7.86 4.89
N GLU A 440 -17.79 8.98 5.50
CA GLU A 440 -16.56 9.08 6.26
C GLU A 440 -16.85 9.24 7.73
N VAL A 441 -16.09 8.51 8.55
CA VAL A 441 -16.04 8.64 10.00
C VAL A 441 -14.63 9.08 10.38
N THR A 442 -14.49 10.29 10.90
CA THR A 442 -13.20 10.85 11.27
C THR A 442 -13.01 10.78 12.78
N ALA A 443 -11.99 10.04 13.21
CA ALA A 443 -11.50 10.04 14.57
C ALA A 443 -10.47 11.17 14.74
N ARG A 444 -10.56 11.95 15.83
CA ARG A 444 -9.58 12.95 16.22
C ARG A 444 -9.11 12.69 17.63
N TYR A 445 -7.80 12.67 17.82
CA TYR A 445 -7.17 12.54 19.13
C TYR A 445 -5.93 13.42 19.22
N GLU A 446 -5.44 13.68 20.43
CA GLU A 446 -4.20 14.43 20.63
C GLU A 446 -2.99 13.48 20.62
N ASP A 447 -1.91 13.85 19.91
CA ASP A 447 -0.62 13.15 19.96
C ASP A 447 0.21 13.49 21.22
N SER A 448 1.46 13.02 21.28
CA SER A 448 2.38 13.30 22.40
C SER A 448 2.76 14.79 22.52
N LYS A 449 2.59 15.56 21.47
CA LYS A 449 2.89 17.01 21.38
C LYS A 449 1.62 17.87 21.42
N LEU A 450 0.50 17.31 21.84
CA LEU A 450 -0.82 17.97 21.93
C LEU A 450 -1.33 18.51 20.58
N ARG A 451 -0.98 17.83 19.49
CA ARG A 451 -1.49 18.15 18.15
C ARG A 451 -2.68 17.22 17.85
N THR A 452 -3.70 17.75 17.23
CA THR A 452 -4.86 16.96 16.83
C THR A 452 -4.54 16.12 15.60
N VAL A 453 -4.58 14.79 15.76
CA VAL A 453 -4.38 13.82 14.69
C VAL A 453 -5.74 13.31 14.20
N PRO A 454 -6.13 13.56 12.95
CA PRO A 454 -7.32 12.97 12.36
C PRO A 454 -6.99 11.65 11.65
N ILE A 455 -7.79 10.63 11.90
CA ILE A 455 -7.78 9.35 11.17
C ILE A 455 -9.13 9.17 10.52
N VAL A 456 -9.17 8.93 9.22
CA VAL A 456 -10.40 8.76 8.46
C VAL A 456 -10.65 7.29 8.16
N PHE A 457 -11.88 6.86 8.48
CA PHE A 457 -12.43 5.58 8.09
C PHE A 457 -13.47 5.85 6.99
N ARG A 458 -13.37 5.11 5.91
CA ARG A 458 -14.34 5.15 4.83
C ARG A 458 -15.19 3.91 4.89
N GLU A 459 -16.45 4.13 5.14
CA GLU A 459 -17.42 3.07 5.31
C GLU A 459 -18.45 3.15 4.19
N ARG A 460 -19.07 2.04 3.89
CA ARG A 460 -20.18 1.97 2.94
C ARG A 460 -21.43 1.48 3.65
N VAL A 461 -22.57 2.03 3.26
CA VAL A 461 -23.87 1.57 3.77
C VAL A 461 -24.07 0.13 3.31
N PRO A 462 -24.24 -0.84 4.21
CA PRO A 462 -24.59 -2.19 3.81
C PRO A 462 -26.00 -2.22 3.20
N LEU A 463 -26.11 -2.73 1.99
CA LEU A 463 -27.39 -2.87 1.30
C LEU A 463 -27.85 -4.33 1.33
N SER A 464 -29.10 -4.55 1.76
CA SER A 464 -29.77 -5.82 1.58
C SER A 464 -30.27 -5.88 0.12
N ARG A 465 -29.38 -6.29 -0.77
CA ARG A 465 -29.64 -6.30 -2.22
C ARG A 465 -30.67 -7.35 -2.59
N ARG A 466 -31.63 -6.97 -3.41
CA ARG A 466 -32.58 -7.87 -4.04
C ARG A 466 -32.24 -8.01 -5.51
N ILE A 467 -32.29 -9.22 -6.02
CA ILE A 467 -31.99 -9.54 -7.41
C ILE A 467 -33.22 -10.16 -8.03
N ASP A 468 -33.85 -9.42 -8.91
CA ASP A 468 -34.98 -9.92 -9.68
C ASP A 468 -34.49 -10.77 -10.87
N LEU A 469 -34.89 -12.01 -10.89
CA LEU A 469 -34.56 -12.93 -11.98
C LEU A 469 -35.30 -12.52 -13.25
N GLY A 470 -34.56 -12.21 -14.29
CA GLY A 470 -35.13 -12.01 -15.63
C GLY A 470 -35.64 -13.30 -16.24
N THR A 471 -36.51 -13.18 -17.23
CA THR A 471 -36.99 -14.34 -18.03
C THR A 471 -35.87 -14.85 -18.96
N SER A 472 -34.86 -14.04 -19.23
CA SER A 472 -33.63 -14.37 -19.94
C SER A 472 -32.52 -13.45 -19.52
N LEU A 473 -31.26 -13.82 -19.76
CA LEU A 473 -30.10 -12.96 -19.47
C LEU A 473 -30.12 -11.62 -20.23
N ALA A 474 -30.71 -11.62 -21.44
CA ALA A 474 -30.84 -10.40 -22.24
C ALA A 474 -31.90 -9.43 -21.69
N ALA A 475 -32.91 -9.93 -21.00
CA ALA A 475 -33.98 -9.13 -20.38
C ALA A 475 -33.71 -8.83 -18.90
N ALA A 476 -32.69 -9.44 -18.30
CA ALA A 476 -32.35 -9.28 -16.90
C ALA A 476 -31.70 -7.90 -16.62
N ALA A 477 -31.99 -7.34 -15.45
CA ALA A 477 -31.29 -6.17 -14.96
C ALA A 477 -29.80 -6.48 -14.70
N GLU A 478 -28.98 -5.47 -14.86
CA GLU A 478 -27.54 -5.54 -14.63
C GLU A 478 -27.22 -5.02 -13.23
N TYR A 479 -26.52 -5.83 -12.44
CA TYR A 479 -26.14 -5.52 -11.07
C TYR A 479 -24.61 -5.33 -10.98
N PRO A 480 -24.13 -4.22 -10.41
CA PRO A 480 -22.70 -3.97 -10.25
C PRO A 480 -22.10 -4.89 -9.18
N ILE A 481 -20.88 -5.34 -9.41
CA ILE A 481 -20.05 -6.07 -8.45
C ILE A 481 -18.98 -5.09 -7.98
N ALA A 482 -19.31 -4.31 -6.93
CA ALA A 482 -18.58 -3.12 -6.54
C ALA A 482 -18.21 -3.07 -5.05
N VAL A 483 -18.57 -4.08 -4.25
CA VAL A 483 -18.23 -4.11 -2.82
C VAL A 483 -16.81 -4.64 -2.65
N TRP A 484 -15.87 -3.75 -2.43
CA TRP A 484 -14.46 -4.08 -2.25
C TRP A 484 -14.19 -4.71 -0.89
N GLN A 485 -13.32 -5.70 -0.86
CA GLN A 485 -12.86 -6.32 0.37
C GLN A 485 -11.84 -5.44 1.12
N TRP A 486 -11.07 -4.66 0.36
CA TRP A 486 -10.05 -3.74 0.87
C TRP A 486 -10.19 -2.39 0.16
N SER A 487 -10.52 -1.35 0.89
CA SER A 487 -10.76 -0.01 0.32
C SER A 487 -9.50 0.73 -0.13
N GLU A 488 -8.31 0.20 0.14
CA GLU A 488 -7.05 0.91 0.02
C GLU A 488 -6.45 0.90 -1.40
N TYR A 489 -6.87 -0.04 -2.26
CA TYR A 489 -6.27 -0.26 -3.58
C TYR A 489 -7.33 -0.21 -4.69
N ASP A 490 -7.88 0.97 -4.91
CA ASP A 490 -8.68 1.21 -6.10
C ASP A 490 -7.77 1.40 -7.31
N THR A 491 -7.74 0.42 -8.19
CA THR A 491 -6.94 0.46 -9.43
C THR A 491 -7.52 1.38 -10.48
N GLY A 492 -8.70 2.00 -10.23
CA GLY A 492 -9.42 2.83 -11.21
C GLY A 492 -10.06 2.04 -12.35
N GLU A 493 -10.12 0.72 -12.23
CA GLU A 493 -10.77 -0.15 -13.20
C GLU A 493 -12.30 -0.08 -13.09
N LYS A 494 -12.97 -0.32 -14.20
CA LYS A 494 -14.42 -0.39 -14.22
C LYS A 494 -14.92 -1.58 -13.39
N ASN A 495 -16.00 -1.39 -12.64
CA ASN A 495 -16.62 -2.46 -11.86
C ASN A 495 -17.11 -3.58 -12.77
N ALA A 496 -16.96 -4.81 -12.31
CA ALA A 496 -17.62 -5.96 -12.95
C ALA A 496 -19.15 -5.86 -12.78
N SER A 497 -19.89 -6.52 -13.64
CA SER A 497 -21.35 -6.56 -13.56
C SER A 497 -21.88 -7.98 -13.79
N ALA A 498 -23.06 -8.26 -13.24
CA ALA A 498 -23.73 -9.53 -13.41
C ALA A 498 -25.22 -9.36 -13.75
N ARG A 499 -25.76 -10.29 -14.55
CA ARG A 499 -27.17 -10.44 -14.85
C ARG A 499 -27.63 -11.82 -14.42
N PHE A 500 -28.84 -11.91 -13.90
CA PHE A 500 -29.40 -13.13 -13.35
C PHE A 500 -30.73 -13.43 -14.02
N ALA A 501 -30.90 -14.64 -14.52
CA ALA A 501 -32.13 -15.07 -15.16
C ALA A 501 -32.60 -16.45 -14.67
N GLN A 502 -33.87 -16.75 -14.88
CA GLN A 502 -34.39 -18.10 -14.67
C GLN A 502 -33.71 -19.06 -15.65
N GLY A 503 -33.28 -20.18 -15.13
CA GLY A 503 -32.61 -21.20 -15.95
C GLY A 503 -33.55 -21.94 -16.89
N ALA A 504 -33.02 -22.42 -17.99
CA ALA A 504 -33.70 -23.28 -18.96
C ALA A 504 -33.02 -24.65 -18.99
N SER A 505 -33.75 -25.68 -19.43
CA SER A 505 -33.18 -26.99 -19.75
C SER A 505 -32.34 -27.66 -18.65
N GLY A 506 -32.83 -27.65 -17.38
CA GLY A 506 -32.18 -28.36 -16.26
C GLY A 506 -31.33 -27.50 -15.35
N SER A 507 -31.06 -26.24 -15.67
CA SER A 507 -30.54 -25.23 -14.73
C SER A 507 -31.69 -24.50 -14.01
N LEU A 508 -31.43 -24.02 -12.80
CA LEU A 508 -32.36 -23.17 -12.03
C LEU A 508 -32.12 -21.70 -12.26
N VAL A 509 -30.84 -21.33 -12.33
CA VAL A 509 -30.38 -19.92 -12.47
C VAL A 509 -29.26 -19.86 -13.49
N GLU A 510 -29.38 -18.93 -14.41
CA GLU A 510 -28.30 -18.50 -15.30
C GLU A 510 -27.76 -17.16 -14.83
N ILE A 511 -26.43 -17.05 -14.77
CA ILE A 511 -25.74 -15.85 -14.38
C ILE A 511 -24.77 -15.47 -15.49
N ALA A 512 -24.90 -14.27 -16.04
CA ALA A 512 -23.90 -13.72 -16.95
C ALA A 512 -23.10 -12.66 -16.23
N LEU A 513 -21.79 -12.88 -16.14
CA LEU A 513 -20.81 -11.99 -15.55
C LEU A 513 -20.00 -11.35 -16.67
N VAL A 514 -19.77 -10.05 -16.56
CA VAL A 514 -18.85 -9.29 -17.43
C VAL A 514 -17.84 -8.56 -16.55
N VAL A 515 -16.56 -8.81 -16.80
CA VAL A 515 -15.44 -8.18 -16.10
C VAL A 515 -14.68 -7.34 -17.11
N PRO A 516 -14.71 -5.99 -16.97
CA PRO A 516 -13.88 -5.10 -17.77
C PRO A 516 -12.41 -5.32 -17.39
N ASP A 517 -11.67 -5.94 -18.28
CA ASP A 517 -10.28 -6.31 -18.08
C ASP A 517 -9.63 -6.49 -19.45
N VAL A 518 -8.46 -5.94 -19.63
CA VAL A 518 -7.66 -6.04 -20.86
C VAL A 518 -6.63 -7.17 -20.79
N ARG A 519 -6.42 -7.73 -19.62
CA ARG A 519 -5.45 -8.79 -19.34
C ARG A 519 -6.14 -9.92 -18.57
N ILE A 520 -6.09 -11.12 -19.12
CA ILE A 520 -6.61 -12.31 -18.44
C ILE A 520 -5.43 -13.02 -17.78
N SER A 521 -5.47 -13.08 -16.46
CA SER A 521 -4.48 -13.79 -15.66
C SER A 521 -4.97 -15.22 -15.39
N ALA A 522 -4.46 -16.18 -16.14
CA ALA A 522 -4.85 -17.59 -16.00
C ALA A 522 -3.85 -18.37 -15.13
N ASP A 523 -4.35 -19.14 -14.18
CA ASP A 523 -3.55 -19.99 -13.30
C ASP A 523 -2.93 -21.17 -14.07
N ALA A 524 -1.60 -21.28 -14.05
CA ALA A 524 -0.90 -22.40 -14.70
C ALA A 524 -0.89 -23.68 -13.84
N LYS A 525 -1.30 -23.62 -12.57
CA LYS A 525 -1.29 -24.75 -11.64
C LYS A 525 -2.61 -24.85 -10.86
N PRO A 526 -3.24 -26.03 -10.81
CA PRO A 526 -4.46 -26.22 -10.02
C PRO A 526 -4.15 -26.04 -8.52
N ARG A 527 -5.05 -25.34 -7.82
CA ARG A 527 -5.00 -25.14 -6.38
C ARG A 527 -6.13 -25.92 -5.71
N ASP A 528 -5.82 -26.65 -4.66
CA ASP A 528 -6.71 -27.63 -4.08
C ASP A 528 -7.14 -27.31 -2.62
N THR A 529 -6.79 -26.15 -2.07
CA THR A 529 -7.09 -25.78 -0.68
C THR A 529 -7.83 -24.45 -0.56
N LYS A 530 -8.64 -24.27 0.49
CA LYS A 530 -9.40 -23.04 0.75
C LYS A 530 -8.49 -21.83 0.96
N SER A 531 -7.36 -22.00 1.62
CA SER A 531 -6.38 -20.93 1.81
C SER A 531 -5.80 -20.38 0.51
N SER A 532 -5.76 -21.21 -0.54
CA SER A 532 -5.36 -20.79 -1.88
C SER A 532 -6.45 -20.06 -2.66
N LEU A 533 -7.68 -20.03 -2.12
CA LEU A 533 -8.80 -19.34 -2.75
C LEU A 533 -8.98 -17.90 -2.29
N ASP A 534 -8.54 -17.60 -1.07
CA ASP A 534 -8.60 -16.23 -0.56
C ASP A 534 -7.55 -15.36 -1.27
N ASP A 535 -6.57 -16.02 -1.90
CA ASP A 535 -5.50 -15.41 -2.68
C ASP A 535 -5.18 -16.22 -3.96
N PRO A 536 -6.07 -16.24 -4.99
CA PRO A 536 -5.79 -16.89 -6.26
C PRO A 536 -4.61 -16.21 -6.98
N LEU A 537 -3.83 -17.00 -7.76
CA LEU A 537 -2.74 -16.45 -8.57
C LEU A 537 -3.20 -15.87 -9.91
N GLY A 538 -4.46 -16.07 -10.28
CA GLY A 538 -5.08 -15.60 -11.50
C GLY A 538 -6.51 -15.14 -11.24
N ASP A 539 -7.18 -14.70 -12.29
CA ASP A 539 -8.57 -14.26 -12.22
C ASP A 539 -9.48 -15.39 -11.76
N ALA A 540 -10.38 -15.06 -10.86
CA ALA A 540 -11.26 -16.05 -10.28
C ALA A 540 -12.65 -15.48 -9.99
N VAL A 541 -13.65 -16.37 -9.97
CA VAL A 541 -15.01 -16.04 -9.59
C VAL A 541 -15.46 -16.94 -8.44
N ARG A 542 -16.09 -16.35 -7.44
CA ARG A 542 -16.71 -17.05 -6.31
C ARG A 542 -18.21 -16.89 -6.35
N LEU A 543 -18.93 -18.00 -6.37
CA LEU A 543 -20.38 -18.04 -6.22
C LEU A 543 -20.71 -18.65 -4.86
N VAL A 544 -21.42 -17.92 -4.01
CA VAL A 544 -21.89 -18.38 -2.71
C VAL A 544 -23.42 -18.46 -2.76
N LEU A 545 -23.96 -19.64 -2.46
CA LEU A 545 -25.40 -19.91 -2.40
C LEU A 545 -25.78 -20.28 -0.97
N GLY A 546 -26.74 -19.58 -0.40
CA GLY A 546 -27.10 -19.72 1.00
C GLY A 546 -26.32 -18.78 1.92
N GLU A 547 -26.53 -18.89 3.22
CA GLU A 547 -25.89 -18.09 4.26
C GLU A 547 -25.48 -18.94 5.48
N GLY A 548 -24.52 -18.46 6.25
CA GLY A 548 -24.02 -19.13 7.44
C GLY A 548 -23.35 -20.47 7.16
N ALA A 549 -23.51 -21.43 8.07
CA ALA A 549 -22.86 -22.74 7.97
C ALA A 549 -23.43 -23.64 6.86
N GLU A 550 -24.61 -23.32 6.35
CA GLU A 550 -25.30 -24.06 5.30
C GLU A 550 -24.92 -23.56 3.89
N ALA A 551 -24.17 -22.46 3.79
CA ALA A 551 -23.78 -21.88 2.52
C ALA A 551 -22.91 -22.87 1.72
N ARG A 552 -23.18 -22.94 0.41
CA ARG A 552 -22.37 -23.68 -0.56
C ARG A 552 -21.55 -22.71 -1.39
N GLU A 553 -20.28 -22.96 -1.46
CA GLU A 553 -19.32 -22.11 -2.15
C GLU A 553 -18.75 -22.82 -3.38
N TYR A 554 -18.83 -22.14 -4.51
CA TYR A 554 -18.32 -22.58 -5.81
C TYR A 554 -17.28 -21.60 -6.31
N ILE A 555 -16.18 -22.13 -6.84
CA ILE A 555 -15.08 -21.34 -7.31
C ILE A 555 -14.79 -21.71 -8.75
N VAL A 556 -14.69 -20.68 -9.56
CA VAL A 556 -14.28 -20.78 -10.96
C VAL A 556 -12.91 -20.12 -11.08
N THR A 557 -11.90 -20.90 -11.40
CA THR A 557 -10.57 -20.40 -11.75
C THR A 557 -10.40 -20.49 -13.26
N LEU A 558 -9.71 -19.51 -13.83
CA LEU A 558 -9.33 -19.53 -15.23
C LEU A 558 -8.00 -20.27 -15.36
N GLU A 559 -7.97 -21.36 -16.10
CA GLU A 559 -6.76 -22.16 -16.35
C GLU A 559 -6.33 -22.00 -17.81
N GLY A 560 -5.03 -21.77 -18.05
CA GLY A 560 -4.50 -21.58 -19.40
C GLY A 560 -3.01 -21.84 -19.52
N SER A 561 -2.53 -21.96 -20.75
CA SER A 561 -1.12 -22.26 -21.09
C SER A 561 -0.28 -21.00 -21.37
N GLY A 562 -0.49 -19.89 -20.66
CA GLY A 562 0.24 -18.63 -20.82
C GLY A 562 -0.53 -17.60 -21.67
N ALA A 563 0.04 -16.42 -21.84
CA ALA A 563 -0.60 -15.20 -22.39
C ALA A 563 -1.26 -15.29 -23.78
N ALA A 564 -1.12 -16.40 -24.48
CA ALA A 564 -1.70 -16.60 -25.84
C ALA A 564 -2.42 -17.94 -26.02
N GLY A 565 -2.60 -18.75 -24.97
CA GLY A 565 -3.27 -20.06 -25.04
C GLY A 565 -4.78 -19.97 -24.75
N PRO A 566 -5.54 -21.04 -25.06
CA PRO A 566 -6.96 -21.08 -24.72
C PRO A 566 -7.14 -21.07 -23.19
N VAL A 567 -8.05 -20.22 -22.72
CA VAL A 567 -8.45 -20.14 -21.32
C VAL A 567 -9.66 -21.03 -21.08
N THR A 568 -9.60 -21.88 -20.07
CA THR A 568 -10.68 -22.80 -19.71
C THR A 568 -11.12 -22.58 -18.27
N PRO A 569 -12.42 -22.35 -18.00
CA PRO A 569 -12.92 -22.23 -16.64
C PRO A 569 -12.93 -23.60 -15.96
N ARG A 570 -12.41 -23.68 -14.74
CA ARG A 570 -12.47 -24.86 -13.89
C ARG A 570 -13.28 -24.57 -12.65
N ILE A 571 -14.30 -25.40 -12.40
CA ILE A 571 -15.23 -25.21 -11.31
C ILE A 571 -14.98 -26.24 -10.22
N ARG A 572 -14.93 -25.77 -8.99
CA ARG A 572 -14.76 -26.58 -7.78
C ARG A 572 -15.72 -26.10 -6.69
N SER A 573 -16.11 -26.99 -5.79
CA SER A 573 -16.82 -26.67 -4.57
C SER A 573 -15.99 -27.04 -3.35
N LEU A 574 -16.27 -26.43 -2.20
CA LEU A 574 -15.69 -26.86 -0.94
C LEU A 574 -16.21 -28.26 -0.58
N GLY A 575 -15.28 -29.14 -0.24
CA GLY A 575 -15.58 -30.47 0.27
C GLY A 575 -16.18 -30.43 1.69
N PRO A 576 -16.58 -31.61 2.23
CA PRO A 576 -17.19 -31.70 3.56
C PRO A 576 -16.30 -31.22 4.72
N ASP A 577 -14.99 -31.19 4.51
CA ASP A 577 -14.00 -30.70 5.46
C ASP A 577 -13.92 -29.15 5.53
N GLY A 578 -14.62 -28.46 4.64
CA GLY A 578 -14.59 -27.01 4.49
C GLY A 578 -13.21 -26.44 4.09
N LYS A 579 -12.28 -27.29 3.66
CA LYS A 579 -10.89 -26.92 3.33
C LYS A 579 -10.45 -27.40 1.96
N THR A 580 -10.85 -28.58 1.56
CA THR A 580 -10.46 -29.19 0.28
C THR A 580 -11.41 -28.80 -0.83
N LEU A 581 -10.89 -28.60 -2.03
CA LEU A 581 -11.68 -28.31 -3.22
C LEU A 581 -11.91 -29.60 -4.02
N VAL A 582 -13.17 -29.84 -4.35
CA VAL A 582 -13.58 -30.99 -5.14
C VAL A 582 -14.25 -30.54 -6.45
N SER A 583 -14.01 -31.27 -7.54
CA SER A 583 -14.69 -31.02 -8.79
C SER A 583 -16.21 -31.24 -8.65
N THR A 584 -17.00 -30.42 -9.34
CA THR A 584 -18.46 -30.45 -9.26
C THR A 584 -19.08 -30.27 -10.65
N GLU A 585 -20.24 -30.87 -10.85
CA GLU A 585 -21.10 -30.65 -12.03
C GLU A 585 -22.35 -29.85 -11.67
N ALA A 586 -22.53 -29.48 -10.40
CA ALA A 586 -23.70 -28.73 -9.93
C ALA A 586 -23.76 -27.30 -10.50
N VAL A 587 -22.59 -26.76 -10.87
CA VAL A 587 -22.46 -25.50 -11.59
C VAL A 587 -21.60 -25.75 -12.82
N SER A 588 -22.01 -25.22 -13.98
CA SER A 588 -21.21 -25.21 -15.20
C SER A 588 -20.88 -23.79 -15.63
N ALA A 589 -19.79 -23.60 -16.37
CA ALA A 589 -19.32 -22.29 -16.82
C ALA A 589 -18.91 -22.30 -18.28
N VAL A 590 -19.22 -21.20 -18.98
CA VAL A 590 -18.75 -20.91 -20.33
C VAL A 590 -18.01 -19.57 -20.27
N PHE A 591 -16.75 -19.59 -20.69
CA PHE A 591 -15.89 -18.42 -20.73
C PHE A 591 -15.80 -17.84 -22.12
N THR A 592 -15.78 -16.50 -22.25
CA THR A 592 -15.66 -15.80 -23.53
C THR A 592 -14.79 -14.56 -23.36
N THR A 593 -13.77 -14.42 -24.20
CA THR A 593 -12.96 -13.22 -24.29
C THR A 593 -13.65 -12.17 -25.15
N LEU A 594 -13.70 -10.94 -24.69
CA LEU A 594 -14.22 -9.76 -25.38
C LEU A 594 -13.05 -8.81 -25.71
N SER A 595 -13.29 -7.71 -26.43
CA SER A 595 -12.23 -6.79 -26.86
C SER A 595 -11.53 -6.04 -25.69
N ASN A 596 -12.27 -5.70 -24.65
CA ASN A 596 -11.77 -4.97 -23.46
C ASN A 596 -12.40 -5.53 -22.18
N ALA A 597 -12.75 -6.80 -22.19
CA ALA A 597 -13.40 -7.46 -21.07
C ALA A 597 -13.33 -8.98 -21.29
N TRP A 598 -13.65 -9.73 -20.25
CA TRP A 598 -14.02 -11.13 -20.38
C TRP A 598 -15.42 -11.36 -19.80
N SER A 599 -16.05 -12.42 -20.21
CA SER A 599 -17.35 -12.81 -19.67
C SER A 599 -17.38 -14.27 -19.26
N LEU A 600 -18.17 -14.55 -18.23
CA LEU A 600 -18.41 -15.89 -17.71
C LEU A 600 -19.92 -16.10 -17.59
N GLN A 601 -20.45 -17.09 -18.28
CA GLN A 601 -21.82 -17.51 -18.07
C GLN A 601 -21.83 -18.74 -17.19
N LEU A 602 -22.52 -18.67 -16.04
CA LEU A 602 -22.70 -19.77 -15.10
C LEU A 602 -24.12 -20.32 -15.21
N SER A 603 -24.23 -21.64 -15.24
CA SER A 603 -25.52 -22.35 -15.16
C SER A 603 -25.54 -23.12 -13.84
N VAL A 604 -26.49 -22.77 -12.96
CA VAL A 604 -26.63 -23.32 -11.61
C VAL A 604 -27.76 -24.32 -11.57
N ARG A 605 -27.48 -25.56 -11.19
CA ARG A 605 -28.45 -26.65 -11.09
C ARG A 605 -29.10 -26.72 -9.71
N ALA A 606 -30.18 -27.50 -9.58
CA ALA A 606 -30.90 -27.69 -8.32
C ALA A 606 -30.03 -28.30 -7.21
N ASP A 607 -29.14 -29.20 -7.57
CA ASP A 607 -28.22 -29.87 -6.65
C ASP A 607 -27.10 -28.97 -6.14
N ALA A 608 -26.93 -27.76 -6.72
CA ALA A 608 -26.04 -26.71 -6.21
C ALA A 608 -26.61 -26.00 -4.99
N LEU A 609 -27.92 -26.05 -4.76
CA LEU A 609 -28.54 -25.30 -3.67
C LEU A 609 -28.30 -25.96 -2.30
N PRO A 610 -28.27 -25.20 -1.20
CA PRO A 610 -28.39 -25.73 0.15
C PRO A 610 -29.70 -26.56 0.31
N THR A 611 -29.67 -27.55 1.19
CA THR A 611 -30.82 -28.39 1.45
C THR A 611 -32.00 -27.57 1.95
N GLY A 612 -33.16 -27.69 1.30
CA GLY A 612 -34.39 -26.97 1.66
C GLY A 612 -34.44 -25.50 1.18
N ALA A 613 -33.39 -24.99 0.51
CA ALA A 613 -33.39 -23.63 -0.02
C ALA A 613 -34.46 -23.45 -1.13
N ARG A 614 -35.09 -22.28 -1.15
CA ARG A 614 -36.07 -21.88 -2.16
C ARG A 614 -35.47 -20.79 -3.04
N LEU A 615 -35.64 -20.93 -4.34
CA LEU A 615 -35.13 -19.97 -5.32
C LEU A 615 -35.69 -18.55 -5.08
N SER A 616 -36.95 -18.45 -4.64
CA SER A 616 -37.61 -17.15 -4.43
C SER A 616 -37.09 -16.29 -3.30
N ASP A 617 -36.20 -16.83 -2.48
CA ASP A 617 -35.54 -16.07 -1.37
C ASP A 617 -34.14 -16.65 -1.10
N LEU A 618 -33.47 -17.12 -2.13
CA LEU A 618 -32.14 -17.72 -2.01
C LEU A 618 -31.11 -16.62 -1.72
N PRO A 619 -30.38 -16.68 -0.60
CA PRO A 619 -29.20 -15.86 -0.43
C PRO A 619 -28.14 -16.20 -1.46
N ILE A 620 -27.62 -15.17 -2.13
CA ILE A 620 -26.59 -15.32 -3.17
C ILE A 620 -25.54 -14.23 -3.03
N ASN A 621 -24.29 -14.61 -3.22
CA ASN A 621 -23.24 -13.64 -3.43
C ASN A 621 -22.32 -14.07 -4.56
N LEU A 622 -21.76 -13.11 -5.27
CA LEU A 622 -20.86 -13.32 -6.38
C LEU A 622 -19.65 -12.42 -6.18
N GLY A 623 -18.47 -13.02 -6.08
CA GLY A 623 -17.20 -12.33 -5.97
C GLY A 623 -16.37 -12.51 -7.23
N VAL A 624 -15.65 -11.48 -7.61
CA VAL A 624 -14.67 -11.47 -8.70
C VAL A 624 -13.33 -11.06 -8.14
N ALA A 625 -12.32 -11.85 -8.38
CA ALA A 625 -10.93 -11.48 -8.19
C ALA A 625 -10.31 -11.24 -9.56
N ASP A 626 -9.87 -10.02 -9.77
CA ASP A 626 -9.04 -9.60 -10.88
C ASP A 626 -7.60 -9.50 -10.35
N ASN A 627 -6.69 -10.23 -10.94
CA ASN A 627 -5.37 -10.47 -10.36
C ASN A 627 -4.24 -10.05 -11.30
N ASP A 628 -4.45 -8.97 -12.01
CA ASP A 628 -3.49 -8.36 -12.88
C ASP A 628 -2.40 -7.63 -12.09
N GLU A 629 -1.34 -8.37 -11.74
CA GLU A 629 -0.09 -7.79 -11.23
C GLU A 629 -0.16 -7.12 -9.83
N THR A 630 -1.24 -7.30 -9.06
CA THR A 630 -1.33 -6.71 -7.72
C THR A 630 -0.67 -7.57 -6.63
N PHE A 631 -0.15 -6.90 -5.62
CA PHE A 631 0.50 -7.53 -4.45
C PHE A 631 -0.47 -8.38 -3.62
N HIS A 632 -1.74 -7.97 -3.58
CA HIS A 632 -2.81 -8.65 -2.88
C HIS A 632 -3.97 -8.92 -3.83
N THR A 633 -4.55 -10.12 -3.76
CA THR A 633 -5.79 -10.43 -4.46
C THR A 633 -6.90 -9.57 -3.93
N GLN A 634 -7.50 -8.78 -4.81
CA GLN A 634 -8.64 -7.93 -4.47
C GLN A 634 -9.93 -8.61 -4.92
N TRP A 635 -10.82 -8.89 -3.96
CA TRP A 635 -12.14 -9.38 -4.23
C TRP A 635 -13.15 -8.24 -4.29
N ARG A 636 -13.90 -8.17 -5.38
CA ARG A 636 -15.09 -7.34 -5.51
C ARG A 636 -16.32 -8.23 -5.35
N TRP A 637 -17.31 -7.78 -4.61
CA TRP A 637 -18.48 -8.55 -4.30
C TRP A 637 -19.77 -7.89 -4.79
N LEU A 638 -20.78 -8.69 -5.11
CA LEU A 638 -22.13 -8.26 -5.45
C LEU A 638 -22.84 -7.60 -4.25
N ALA A 639 -22.59 -8.12 -3.06
CA ALA A 639 -23.10 -7.64 -1.78
C ALA A 639 -22.04 -7.85 -0.68
N PRO A 640 -22.13 -7.18 0.49
CA PRO A 640 -21.27 -7.49 1.63
C PRO A 640 -21.28 -8.99 1.95
N ARG A 641 -20.14 -9.55 2.38
CA ARG A 641 -20.01 -11.00 2.61
C ARG A 641 -20.94 -11.53 3.70
N ASP A 642 -21.22 -10.74 4.69
CA ASP A 642 -22.11 -11.01 5.83
C ASP A 642 -23.58 -10.66 5.56
N ILE A 643 -23.87 -9.96 4.46
CA ILE A 643 -25.22 -9.56 4.03
C ILE A 643 -25.40 -9.93 2.55
N PRO A 644 -25.57 -11.22 2.23
CA PRO A 644 -25.71 -11.65 0.85
C PRO A 644 -26.97 -11.05 0.20
N ALA A 645 -26.92 -10.88 -1.11
CA ALA A 645 -28.10 -10.52 -1.90
C ALA A 645 -29.14 -11.66 -1.86
N ARG A 646 -30.42 -11.34 -2.12
CA ARG A 646 -31.48 -12.35 -2.18
C ARG A 646 -32.14 -12.36 -3.55
N LEU A 647 -32.24 -13.55 -4.12
CA LEU A 647 -32.95 -13.76 -5.39
C LEU A 647 -34.47 -13.59 -5.20
N ARG A 648 -35.10 -13.00 -6.18
CA ARG A 648 -36.56 -12.96 -6.32
C ARG A 648 -36.96 -13.51 -7.66
N VAL A 649 -37.92 -14.41 -7.65
CA VAL A 649 -38.63 -14.83 -8.86
C VAL A 649 -39.71 -13.78 -9.12
N GLY A 650 -39.63 -13.09 -10.24
CA GLY A 650 -40.66 -12.14 -10.66
C GLY A 650 -42.01 -12.79 -10.72
N GLY A 651 -43.04 -12.14 -10.15
CA GLY A 651 -44.40 -12.59 -10.22
C GLY A 651 -44.99 -12.39 -11.62
#